data_0daa3377869ce0243eedc5da0fcbe40d
#
_entry.id   0daa3377869ce0243eedc5da0fcbe40d
#
_cell.length_a   1.000
_cell.length_b   1.000
_cell.length_c   1.000
_cell.angle_alpha   90.00
_cell.angle_beta   90.00
_cell.angle_gamma   90.00
#
_symmetry.space_group_name_H-M   'P 1'
#
loop_
_entity.id
_entity.type
_entity.pdbx_description
1 polymer ?
#
loop_
_entity_poly.entity_id
_entity_poly.type
_entity_poly.pdbx_seq_one_letter_code
_entity_poly.pdbx_strand_id
1 'polypeptide(L)'
;MEHTYQYSWIIPLIPLPVPILLGVGLLLFPTATKNLRRMWTFLSIFLLSIVMIFSLYLSIQQILLSCIHQNVWSWTINNEFSFEFGYFIDPLTSIMSILITTVGIFVLIYSDNYMSHDQGYLRFFAYMGFFNTSMLGLVTSSNLIQVYFFWELVGMCSYLLIGFWFTRPIAANACQKAFVTNRVGDFGLLLGILGLYWITGSFEFQDLFEIFNNLVLNNRVNLLFLTLCAFFLFVGPIAKSAQFPLHVWLPDAMEGPTPISALIHAATMVAAGIFLVARLLPLFIVIPSIMYIISSIGIITVLLGATLALAQKDIKRGLAYSTMSQLGYMMLALGMGSYRSALFHLITHAYSKALLFLGSGSIIHSMEAIVGYSPDKSQNMILMGGLTKHVPITKIAFLVGTLSLCGIPPLACFWSKDEILNDSLLFSPIFAIIACSTAGLTAFYMFRIYLLTFEGHLNTYFINYSGKKSSSFYSISLWGKEAEKKLNRNFLLVPLLTMNNTKRASFFCKKTYKISNNVRNQTFITVENFGLNPRTFYYPHESDNTILFPMLVLLLFTLFIGAIGIPFNQEGIDFDILSKLFTPSINLLHKNSQSFVDWYEFLRNATFSVSIAFFGIFIAYCLYKPFYSSLLNLTLLNSFQKWNSKRIRWEKLINFVYNWSYNRGYIDAFFKTSLIESIRRLAKQTNFFDKRIIDGITNGVGITSCFVGEVTKYIGGSRISSYLFLYLSYVLIFLMILFFFYFEKF
;
A
#
# COMPACT_ATOMS: atom_id res chain seq x y z
N MET A 1 8.51 -36.69 15.49
CA MET A 1 7.79 -35.42 15.31
C MET A 1 8.75 -34.25 15.01
N GLU A 2 9.94 -34.21 15.58
CA GLU A 2 10.96 -33.18 15.23
C GLU A 2 11.36 -33.21 13.74
N HIS A 3 11.30 -34.37 13.10
CA HIS A 3 11.62 -34.52 11.69
C HIS A 3 10.78 -33.69 10.73
N THR A 4 9.53 -33.33 11.07
CA THR A 4 8.67 -32.54 10.16
C THR A 4 9.06 -31.08 10.09
N TYR A 5 9.56 -30.51 11.18
CA TYR A 5 10.03 -29.12 11.21
C TYR A 5 11.37 -28.94 10.47
N GLN A 6 12.15 -29.99 10.30
CA GLN A 6 13.38 -29.98 9.46
C GLN A 6 13.06 -29.68 8.00
N TYR A 7 11.85 -29.96 7.53
CA TYR A 7 11.40 -29.68 6.17
C TYR A 7 10.75 -28.30 5.99
N SER A 8 10.84 -27.39 6.95
CA SER A 8 10.25 -26.05 6.88
C SER A 8 10.78 -25.19 5.73
N TRP A 9 11.98 -25.52 5.21
CA TRP A 9 12.54 -24.90 4.00
C TRP A 9 11.66 -25.09 2.75
N ILE A 10 10.76 -26.07 2.76
CA ILE A 10 9.77 -26.32 1.71
C ILE A 10 8.89 -25.08 1.47
N ILE A 11 8.54 -24.34 2.54
CA ILE A 11 7.62 -23.20 2.46
C ILE A 11 8.07 -22.14 1.46
N PRO A 12 9.24 -21.52 1.57
CA PRO A 12 9.67 -20.51 0.60
C PRO A 12 10.28 -21.10 -0.67
N LEU A 13 10.87 -22.31 -0.64
CA LEU A 13 11.66 -22.81 -1.77
C LEU A 13 10.82 -23.53 -2.85
N ILE A 14 9.75 -24.23 -2.49
CA ILE A 14 8.91 -24.96 -3.48
C ILE A 14 8.28 -24.03 -4.52
N PRO A 15 7.69 -22.87 -4.17
CA PRO A 15 7.08 -22.02 -5.18
C PRO A 15 8.10 -21.23 -6.02
N LEU A 16 9.36 -21.10 -5.58
CA LEU A 16 10.39 -20.27 -6.20
C LEU A 16 10.79 -20.69 -7.63
N PRO A 17 10.90 -21.97 -7.99
CA PRO A 17 11.32 -22.38 -9.34
C PRO A 17 10.43 -21.84 -10.46
N VAL A 18 9.10 -21.74 -10.25
CA VAL A 18 8.17 -21.31 -11.30
C VAL A 18 8.43 -19.87 -11.76
N PRO A 19 8.50 -18.85 -10.90
CA PRO A 19 8.80 -17.49 -11.34
C PRO A 19 10.19 -17.36 -11.97
N ILE A 20 11.19 -18.11 -11.51
CA ILE A 20 12.53 -18.11 -12.11
C ILE A 20 12.47 -18.71 -13.53
N LEU A 21 11.88 -19.90 -13.67
CA LEU A 21 11.76 -20.55 -14.97
C LEU A 21 10.93 -19.73 -15.96
N LEU A 22 9.87 -19.07 -15.49
CA LEU A 22 9.09 -18.13 -16.31
C LEU A 22 9.94 -16.93 -16.77
N GLY A 23 10.72 -16.35 -15.87
CA GLY A 23 11.61 -15.23 -16.19
C GLY A 23 12.67 -15.61 -17.21
N VAL A 24 13.39 -16.69 -16.95
CA VAL A 24 14.42 -17.25 -17.87
C VAL A 24 13.80 -17.70 -19.20
N GLY A 25 12.65 -18.38 -19.16
CA GLY A 25 11.94 -18.84 -20.35
C GLY A 25 11.48 -17.69 -21.25
N LEU A 26 11.00 -16.59 -20.67
CA LEU A 26 10.62 -15.39 -21.44
C LEU A 26 11.81 -14.68 -22.06
N LEU A 27 12.99 -14.76 -21.45
CA LEU A 27 14.23 -14.19 -21.98
C LEU A 27 14.80 -15.05 -23.11
N LEU A 28 14.89 -16.38 -22.91
CA LEU A 28 15.56 -17.28 -23.84
C LEU A 28 14.61 -17.79 -24.96
N PHE A 29 13.38 -18.17 -24.61
CA PHE A 29 12.43 -18.83 -25.51
C PHE A 29 11.03 -18.20 -25.43
N PRO A 30 10.85 -16.94 -25.86
CA PRO A 30 9.59 -16.19 -25.63
C PRO A 30 8.37 -16.82 -26.33
N THR A 31 8.55 -17.45 -27.47
CA THR A 31 7.45 -18.08 -28.24
C THR A 31 6.97 -19.38 -27.59
N ALA A 32 7.91 -20.26 -27.20
CA ALA A 32 7.60 -21.52 -26.57
C ALA A 32 6.92 -21.34 -25.21
N THR A 33 7.41 -20.43 -24.39
CA THR A 33 6.82 -20.12 -23.08
C THR A 33 5.41 -19.54 -23.20
N LYS A 34 5.13 -18.70 -24.21
CA LYS A 34 3.79 -18.16 -24.47
C LYS A 34 2.79 -19.22 -24.89
N ASN A 35 3.20 -20.23 -25.64
CA ASN A 35 2.32 -21.33 -26.04
C ASN A 35 1.89 -22.20 -24.84
N LEU A 36 2.72 -22.28 -23.80
CA LEU A 36 2.47 -23.08 -22.58
C LEU A 36 1.85 -22.26 -21.43
N ARG A 37 1.26 -21.10 -21.72
CA ARG A 37 0.80 -20.15 -20.67
C ARG A 37 -0.09 -20.79 -19.60
N ARG A 38 -1.06 -21.62 -19.97
CA ARG A 38 -1.98 -22.28 -19.00
C ARG A 38 -1.28 -23.34 -18.16
N MET A 39 -0.28 -24.01 -18.71
CA MET A 39 0.52 -24.97 -17.95
C MET A 39 1.31 -24.28 -16.83
N TRP A 40 1.89 -23.12 -17.11
CA TRP A 40 2.64 -22.35 -16.12
C TRP A 40 1.75 -21.83 -14.98
N THR A 41 0.53 -21.39 -15.30
CA THR A 41 -0.42 -20.95 -14.26
C THR A 41 -0.87 -22.12 -13.40
N PHE A 42 -1.19 -23.25 -14.00
CA PHE A 42 -1.52 -24.47 -13.27
C PHE A 42 -0.38 -24.90 -12.34
N LEU A 43 0.86 -24.91 -12.83
CA LEU A 43 2.02 -25.29 -12.04
C LEU A 43 2.24 -24.35 -10.85
N SER A 44 2.07 -23.02 -11.05
CA SER A 44 2.19 -22.05 -9.96
C SER A 44 1.13 -22.27 -8.88
N ILE A 45 -0.12 -22.53 -9.25
CA ILE A 45 -1.21 -22.82 -8.31
C ILE A 45 -0.95 -24.14 -7.59
N PHE A 46 -0.52 -25.16 -8.31
CA PHE A 46 -0.27 -26.49 -7.75
C PHE A 46 0.85 -26.46 -6.69
N LEU A 47 1.99 -25.84 -6.98
CA LEU A 47 3.09 -25.75 -6.02
C LEU A 47 2.71 -24.91 -4.79
N LEU A 48 1.97 -23.82 -4.99
CA LEU A 48 1.50 -23.02 -3.85
C LEU A 48 0.47 -23.78 -3.01
N SER A 49 -0.36 -24.66 -3.60
CA SER A 49 -1.29 -25.51 -2.86
C SER A 49 -0.60 -26.58 -2.01
N ILE A 50 0.54 -27.11 -2.47
CA ILE A 50 1.38 -28.00 -1.65
C ILE A 50 1.88 -27.26 -0.41
N VAL A 51 2.37 -26.04 -0.58
CA VAL A 51 2.83 -25.20 0.55
C VAL A 51 1.68 -24.91 1.52
N MET A 52 0.48 -24.65 1.00
CA MET A 52 -0.71 -24.44 1.85
C MET A 52 -1.01 -25.65 2.72
N ILE A 53 -1.02 -26.85 2.14
CA ILE A 53 -1.28 -28.09 2.89
C ILE A 53 -0.19 -28.31 3.95
N PHE A 54 1.06 -28.06 3.63
CA PHE A 54 2.15 -28.18 4.58
C PHE A 54 2.06 -27.15 5.71
N SER A 55 1.71 -25.90 5.42
CA SER A 55 1.51 -24.87 6.44
C SER A 55 0.32 -25.14 7.36
N LEU A 56 -0.78 -25.70 6.83
CA LEU A 56 -1.92 -26.16 7.63
C LEU A 56 -1.50 -27.30 8.57
N TYR A 57 -0.73 -28.26 8.07
CA TYR A 57 -0.23 -29.35 8.90
C TYR A 57 0.65 -28.85 10.05
N LEU A 58 1.56 -27.90 9.78
CA LEU A 58 2.38 -27.28 10.82
C LEU A 58 1.55 -26.51 11.85
N SER A 59 0.52 -25.78 11.43
CA SER A 59 -0.35 -25.04 12.36
C SER A 59 -1.13 -25.99 13.30
N ILE A 60 -1.62 -27.13 12.80
CA ILE A 60 -2.27 -28.13 13.62
C ILE A 60 -1.30 -28.71 14.66
N GLN A 61 -0.06 -28.99 14.26
CA GLN A 61 0.97 -29.45 15.19
C GLN A 61 1.27 -28.42 16.28
N GLN A 62 1.33 -27.12 15.93
CA GLN A 62 1.56 -26.07 16.91
C GLN A 62 0.41 -25.90 17.91
N ILE A 63 -0.83 -26.10 17.49
CA ILE A 63 -2.00 -26.11 18.41
C ILE A 63 -1.88 -27.26 19.43
N LEU A 64 -1.38 -28.42 18.97
CA LEU A 64 -1.28 -29.61 19.82
C LEU A 64 -0.07 -29.59 20.76
N LEU A 65 1.07 -29.06 20.30
CA LEU A 65 2.36 -29.20 20.97
C LEU A 65 2.89 -27.88 21.58
N SER A 66 2.35 -26.74 21.17
CA SER A 66 2.76 -25.39 21.60
C SER A 66 4.29 -25.15 21.51
N CYS A 67 4.96 -25.73 20.49
CA CYS A 67 6.41 -25.69 20.33
C CYS A 67 6.83 -24.60 19.34
N ILE A 68 7.96 -23.95 19.64
CA ILE A 68 8.66 -23.02 18.72
C ILE A 68 9.87 -23.76 18.18
N HIS A 69 10.06 -23.75 16.87
CA HIS A 69 11.19 -24.42 16.21
C HIS A 69 12.03 -23.42 15.41
N GLN A 70 13.33 -23.50 15.60
CA GLN A 70 14.30 -22.72 14.86
C GLN A 70 15.36 -23.67 14.27
N ASN A 71 15.56 -23.57 12.96
CA ASN A 71 16.65 -24.26 12.26
C ASN A 71 17.53 -23.21 11.61
N VAL A 72 18.81 -23.24 11.96
CA VAL A 72 19.77 -22.21 11.54
C VAL A 72 20.99 -22.88 10.90
N TRP A 73 21.50 -22.29 9.82
CA TRP A 73 22.74 -22.65 9.16
C TRP A 73 23.70 -21.47 9.18
N SER A 74 24.91 -21.70 9.67
CA SER A 74 25.94 -20.68 9.61
C SER A 74 26.44 -20.49 8.17
N TRP A 75 26.36 -19.27 7.66
CA TRP A 75 26.88 -18.91 6.34
C TRP A 75 28.32 -18.43 6.42
N THR A 76 28.63 -17.56 7.37
CA THR A 76 29.96 -17.04 7.60
C THR A 76 30.27 -17.14 9.08
N ILE A 77 31.40 -17.76 9.40
CA ILE A 77 31.89 -17.89 10.79
C ILE A 77 33.26 -17.18 10.85
N ASN A 78 33.27 -15.95 11.35
CA ASN A 78 34.45 -15.26 11.75
C ASN A 78 34.49 -15.19 13.29
N ASN A 79 35.64 -15.07 13.91
CA ASN A 79 35.78 -15.08 15.37
C ASN A 79 34.96 -13.97 16.08
N GLU A 80 34.57 -12.91 15.35
CA GLU A 80 33.81 -11.76 15.88
C GLU A 80 32.41 -11.62 15.30
N PHE A 81 32.06 -12.34 14.22
CA PHE A 81 30.80 -12.19 13.51
C PHE A 81 30.35 -13.52 12.91
N SER A 82 29.17 -14.00 13.32
CA SER A 82 28.48 -15.13 12.71
C SER A 82 27.24 -14.64 11.99
N PHE A 83 27.16 -14.85 10.67
CA PHE A 83 25.94 -14.64 9.93
C PHE A 83 25.27 -15.99 9.65
N GLU A 84 24.09 -16.12 10.17
CA GLU A 84 23.31 -17.35 10.10
C GLU A 84 22.09 -17.13 9.20
N PHE A 85 21.72 -18.16 8.47
CA PHE A 85 20.53 -18.20 7.64
C PHE A 85 19.65 -19.35 8.11
N GLY A 86 18.36 -19.11 8.35
CA GLY A 86 17.52 -20.15 8.92
C GLY A 86 16.04 -19.93 8.77
N TYR A 87 15.28 -20.81 9.40
CA TYR A 87 13.83 -20.73 9.48
C TYR A 87 13.38 -20.73 10.93
N PHE A 88 12.45 -19.83 11.21
CA PHE A 88 11.82 -19.69 12.51
C PHE A 88 10.32 -19.97 12.36
N ILE A 89 9.87 -21.05 12.96
CA ILE A 89 8.48 -21.51 12.88
C ILE A 89 7.81 -21.39 14.23
N ASP A 90 6.95 -20.41 14.35
CA ASP A 90 6.11 -20.13 15.50
C ASP A 90 4.62 -19.95 15.08
N PRO A 91 3.69 -19.80 16.00
CA PRO A 91 2.28 -19.60 15.68
C PRO A 91 2.02 -18.42 14.72
N LEU A 92 2.77 -17.35 14.85
CA LEU A 92 2.65 -16.17 13.98
C LEU A 92 3.05 -16.51 12.55
N THR A 93 4.16 -17.25 12.35
CA THR A 93 4.61 -17.67 11.01
C THR A 93 3.62 -18.62 10.36
N SER A 94 3.05 -19.57 11.10
CA SER A 94 2.10 -20.53 10.53
C SER A 94 0.80 -19.86 10.09
N ILE A 95 0.23 -18.97 10.89
CA ILE A 95 -0.96 -18.20 10.51
C ILE A 95 -0.70 -17.35 9.26
N MET A 96 0.41 -16.62 9.26
CA MET A 96 0.76 -15.77 8.11
C MET A 96 1.02 -16.58 6.86
N SER A 97 1.68 -17.75 6.95
CA SER A 97 1.91 -18.62 5.80
C SER A 97 0.61 -19.19 5.23
N ILE A 98 -0.36 -19.58 6.08
CA ILE A 98 -1.69 -20.01 5.65
C ILE A 98 -2.41 -18.87 4.93
N LEU A 99 -2.36 -17.65 5.49
CA LEU A 99 -3.04 -16.49 4.93
C LEU A 99 -2.46 -16.10 3.56
N ILE A 100 -1.13 -16.06 3.42
CA ILE A 100 -0.45 -15.75 2.16
C ILE A 100 -0.78 -16.80 1.09
N THR A 101 -0.72 -18.09 1.46
CA THR A 101 -0.94 -19.17 0.49
C THR A 101 -2.40 -19.27 0.07
N THR A 102 -3.36 -19.18 0.98
CA THR A 102 -4.80 -19.27 0.66
C THR A 102 -5.23 -18.09 -0.23
N VAL A 103 -4.94 -16.86 0.17
CA VAL A 103 -5.28 -15.69 -0.64
C VAL A 103 -4.51 -15.71 -1.97
N GLY A 104 -3.22 -16.09 -1.95
CA GLY A 104 -2.39 -16.21 -3.15
C GLY A 104 -2.96 -17.17 -4.19
N ILE A 105 -3.40 -18.35 -3.77
CA ILE A 105 -4.03 -19.35 -4.66
C ILE A 105 -5.30 -18.79 -5.30
N PHE A 106 -6.21 -18.22 -4.51
CA PHE A 106 -7.46 -17.68 -5.05
C PHE A 106 -7.24 -16.49 -5.98
N VAL A 107 -6.27 -15.64 -5.69
CA VAL A 107 -5.90 -14.53 -6.57
C VAL A 107 -5.27 -15.04 -7.87
N LEU A 108 -4.44 -16.09 -7.84
CA LEU A 108 -3.87 -16.69 -9.05
C LEU A 108 -4.95 -17.32 -9.94
N ILE A 109 -5.90 -18.06 -9.36
CA ILE A 109 -7.05 -18.64 -10.11
C ILE A 109 -7.89 -17.52 -10.75
N TYR A 110 -8.19 -16.47 -9.99
CA TYR A 110 -8.94 -15.30 -10.47
C TYR A 110 -8.21 -14.62 -11.64
N SER A 111 -6.89 -14.49 -11.52
CA SER A 111 -6.05 -13.78 -12.48
C SER A 111 -5.97 -14.48 -13.83
N ASP A 112 -6.16 -15.79 -13.90
CA ASP A 112 -6.10 -16.58 -15.15
C ASP A 112 -7.10 -16.03 -16.18
N ASN A 113 -8.33 -15.75 -15.75
CA ASN A 113 -9.33 -15.17 -16.66
C ASN A 113 -9.20 -13.64 -16.74
N TYR A 114 -9.02 -12.95 -15.60
CA TYR A 114 -8.97 -11.49 -15.57
C TYR A 114 -7.88 -10.91 -16.47
N MET A 115 -6.71 -11.57 -16.56
CA MET A 115 -5.56 -11.15 -17.39
C MET A 115 -5.48 -11.88 -18.73
N SER A 116 -6.47 -12.67 -19.10
CA SER A 116 -6.44 -13.55 -20.29
C SER A 116 -6.18 -12.81 -21.61
N HIS A 117 -6.65 -11.58 -21.72
CA HIS A 117 -6.52 -10.73 -22.90
C HIS A 117 -5.27 -9.84 -22.90
N ASP A 118 -4.51 -9.80 -21.78
CA ASP A 118 -3.33 -8.96 -21.68
C ASP A 118 -2.09 -9.63 -22.27
N GLN A 119 -1.30 -8.88 -23.05
CA GLN A 119 -0.05 -9.36 -23.64
C GLN A 119 1.01 -9.71 -22.58
N GLY A 120 0.95 -9.08 -21.40
CA GLY A 120 1.86 -9.28 -20.29
C GLY A 120 1.51 -10.45 -19.37
N TYR A 121 0.57 -11.32 -19.74
CA TYR A 121 0.05 -12.40 -18.89
C TYR A 121 1.13 -13.21 -18.15
N LEU A 122 2.13 -13.75 -18.85
CA LEU A 122 3.19 -14.57 -18.21
C LEU A 122 4.10 -13.75 -17.31
N ARG A 123 4.40 -12.50 -17.71
CA ARG A 123 5.16 -11.57 -16.86
C ARG A 123 4.42 -11.28 -15.56
N PHE A 124 3.09 -11.14 -15.64
CA PHE A 124 2.24 -10.97 -14.47
C PHE A 124 2.36 -12.14 -13.50
N PHE A 125 2.23 -13.39 -13.99
CA PHE A 125 2.33 -14.59 -13.17
C PHE A 125 3.74 -14.79 -12.58
N ALA A 126 4.79 -14.44 -13.32
CA ALA A 126 6.15 -14.47 -12.80
C ALA A 126 6.33 -13.50 -11.62
N TYR A 127 5.84 -12.27 -11.75
CA TYR A 127 5.92 -11.27 -10.68
C TYR A 127 5.08 -11.65 -9.47
N MET A 128 3.87 -12.18 -9.69
CA MET A 128 3.00 -12.65 -8.61
C MET A 128 3.58 -13.86 -7.88
N GLY A 129 4.14 -14.82 -8.60
CA GLY A 129 4.83 -15.97 -8.01
C GLY A 129 6.03 -15.54 -7.18
N PHE A 130 6.87 -14.64 -7.72
CA PHE A 130 8.04 -14.12 -7.00
C PHE A 130 7.64 -13.29 -5.77
N PHE A 131 6.54 -12.55 -5.84
CA PHE A 131 5.98 -11.83 -4.70
C PHE A 131 5.54 -12.79 -3.59
N ASN A 132 4.79 -13.85 -3.91
CA ASN A 132 4.35 -14.85 -2.93
C ASN A 132 5.55 -15.55 -2.26
N THR A 133 6.56 -15.92 -3.04
CA THR A 133 7.78 -16.55 -2.48
C THR A 133 8.55 -15.61 -1.56
N SER A 134 8.70 -14.34 -1.94
CA SER A 134 9.37 -13.34 -1.12
C SER A 134 8.63 -13.07 0.20
N MET A 135 7.29 -13.08 0.17
CA MET A 135 6.48 -12.96 1.38
C MET A 135 6.59 -14.17 2.29
N LEU A 136 6.59 -15.38 1.74
CA LEU A 136 6.81 -16.60 2.52
C LEU A 136 8.21 -16.62 3.15
N GLY A 137 9.24 -16.21 2.40
CA GLY A 137 10.59 -16.06 2.93
C GLY A 137 10.69 -15.02 4.05
N LEU A 138 9.98 -13.89 3.93
CA LEU A 138 9.92 -12.86 4.97
C LEU A 138 9.35 -13.41 6.28
N VAL A 139 8.23 -14.13 6.18
CA VAL A 139 7.50 -14.63 7.35
C VAL A 139 8.29 -15.73 8.08
N THR A 140 9.00 -16.60 7.34
CA THR A 140 9.78 -17.71 7.90
C THR A 140 11.19 -17.33 8.33
N SER A 141 11.63 -16.08 8.18
CA SER A 141 12.98 -15.62 8.52
C SER A 141 13.31 -15.80 10.01
N SER A 142 14.53 -16.26 10.30
CA SER A 142 15.04 -16.49 11.66
C SER A 142 15.65 -15.27 12.32
N ASN A 143 16.17 -14.32 11.52
CA ASN A 143 16.89 -13.15 12.02
C ASN A 143 16.48 -11.85 11.30
N LEU A 144 16.84 -10.70 11.89
CA LEU A 144 16.48 -9.37 11.39
C LEU A 144 17.05 -9.04 10.01
N ILE A 145 18.27 -9.50 9.69
CA ILE A 145 18.88 -9.23 8.37
C ILE A 145 18.19 -10.04 7.28
N GLN A 146 17.85 -11.29 7.58
CA GLN A 146 17.09 -12.12 6.64
C GLN A 146 15.69 -11.54 6.40
N VAL A 147 15.00 -11.04 7.45
CA VAL A 147 13.75 -10.28 7.32
C VAL A 147 13.98 -9.08 6.40
N TYR A 148 15.05 -8.30 6.61
CA TYR A 148 15.35 -7.12 5.80
C TYR A 148 15.57 -7.47 4.32
N PHE A 149 16.28 -8.54 4.03
CA PHE A 149 16.51 -9.03 2.68
C PHE A 149 15.17 -9.34 1.95
N PHE A 150 14.31 -10.15 2.56
CA PHE A 150 13.00 -10.45 1.98
C PHE A 150 12.06 -9.24 1.98
N TRP A 151 12.19 -8.34 2.94
CA TRP A 151 11.47 -7.07 2.99
C TRP A 151 11.74 -6.22 1.76
N GLU A 152 12.99 -6.13 1.35
CA GLU A 152 13.41 -5.44 0.15
C GLU A 152 12.90 -6.11 -1.14
N LEU A 153 12.94 -7.45 -1.19
CA LEU A 153 12.40 -8.21 -2.32
C LEU A 153 10.89 -7.99 -2.50
N VAL A 154 10.12 -8.00 -1.41
CA VAL A 154 8.69 -7.67 -1.44
C VAL A 154 8.47 -6.24 -1.95
N GLY A 155 9.31 -5.29 -1.54
CA GLY A 155 9.29 -3.92 -2.05
C GLY A 155 9.53 -3.85 -3.56
N MET A 156 10.53 -4.56 -4.06
CA MET A 156 10.84 -4.64 -5.50
C MET A 156 9.71 -5.29 -6.29
N CYS A 157 9.15 -6.40 -5.80
CA CYS A 157 8.02 -7.06 -6.46
C CYS A 157 6.81 -6.14 -6.56
N SER A 158 6.50 -5.39 -5.49
CA SER A 158 5.39 -4.44 -5.48
C SER A 158 5.60 -3.31 -6.50
N TYR A 159 6.83 -2.80 -6.66
CA TYR A 159 7.17 -1.82 -7.68
C TYR A 159 6.84 -2.34 -9.08
N LEU A 160 7.28 -3.57 -9.41
CA LEU A 160 7.03 -4.21 -10.72
C LEU A 160 5.54 -4.47 -10.97
N LEU A 161 4.80 -4.83 -9.93
CA LEU A 161 3.38 -5.14 -10.01
C LEU A 161 2.51 -3.87 -10.12
N ILE A 162 2.78 -2.82 -9.36
CA ILE A 162 2.07 -1.54 -9.46
C ILE A 162 2.34 -0.90 -10.83
N GLY A 163 3.59 -0.93 -11.29
CA GLY A 163 4.02 -0.44 -12.59
C GLY A 163 3.79 -1.40 -13.74
N PHE A 164 2.92 -2.42 -13.61
CA PHE A 164 2.72 -3.44 -14.62
C PHE A 164 2.37 -2.84 -15.99
N TRP A 165 1.49 -1.86 -16.04
CA TRP A 165 1.16 -1.07 -17.23
C TRP A 165 2.03 0.18 -17.34
N PHE A 166 3.34 -0.02 -17.42
CA PHE A 166 4.35 1.06 -17.43
C PHE A 166 4.19 2.05 -18.60
N THR A 167 3.49 1.70 -19.65
CA THR A 167 3.17 2.60 -20.77
C THR A 167 2.23 3.74 -20.37
N ARG A 168 1.50 3.58 -19.25
CA ARG A 168 0.62 4.60 -18.71
C ARG A 168 1.43 5.50 -17.75
N PRO A 169 1.56 6.82 -18.04
CA PRO A 169 2.38 7.71 -17.21
C PRO A 169 1.88 7.79 -15.76
N ILE A 170 0.57 7.63 -15.53
CA ILE A 170 -0.01 7.64 -14.18
C ILE A 170 0.48 6.41 -13.39
N ALA A 171 0.49 5.21 -14.00
CA ALA A 171 0.97 4.00 -13.36
C ALA A 171 2.48 4.05 -13.09
N ALA A 172 3.26 4.60 -14.04
CA ALA A 172 4.70 4.81 -13.87
C ALA A 172 5.03 5.77 -12.71
N ASN A 173 4.29 6.87 -12.59
CA ASN A 173 4.43 7.79 -11.47
C ASN A 173 4.00 7.16 -10.14
N ALA A 174 2.94 6.36 -10.15
CA ALA A 174 2.43 5.67 -8.96
C ALA A 174 3.44 4.65 -8.41
N CYS A 175 4.07 3.85 -9.28
CA CYS A 175 5.07 2.87 -8.84
C CYS A 175 6.34 3.54 -8.31
N GLN A 176 6.80 4.65 -8.94
CA GLN A 176 7.93 5.43 -8.42
C GLN A 176 7.63 6.03 -7.05
N LYS A 177 6.43 6.62 -6.87
CA LYS A 177 5.99 7.16 -5.59
C LYS A 177 5.96 6.09 -4.51
N ALA A 178 5.38 4.91 -4.80
CA ALA A 178 5.33 3.78 -3.89
C ALA A 178 6.74 3.29 -3.51
N PHE A 179 7.62 3.16 -4.48
CA PHE A 179 8.98 2.71 -4.25
C PHE A 179 9.76 3.69 -3.34
N VAL A 180 9.76 4.98 -3.68
CA VAL A 180 10.51 5.99 -2.92
C VAL A 180 9.99 6.12 -1.49
N THR A 181 8.67 6.16 -1.29
CA THR A 181 8.09 6.26 0.07
C THR A 181 8.41 5.05 0.93
N ASN A 182 8.37 3.83 0.35
CA ASN A 182 8.74 2.63 1.05
C ASN A 182 10.24 2.61 1.40
N ARG A 183 11.12 3.07 0.48
CA ARG A 183 12.57 3.14 0.72
C ARG A 183 12.95 4.07 1.88
N VAL A 184 12.23 5.15 2.08
CA VAL A 184 12.43 6.00 3.27
C VAL A 184 12.21 5.21 4.55
N GLY A 185 11.16 4.37 4.59
CA GLY A 185 10.90 3.47 5.71
C GLY A 185 11.95 2.37 5.86
N ASP A 186 12.33 1.75 4.74
CA ASP A 186 13.29 0.65 4.71
C ASP A 186 14.67 1.11 5.21
N PHE A 187 15.08 2.35 4.87
CA PHE A 187 16.31 2.94 5.40
C PHE A 187 16.24 3.16 6.92
N GLY A 188 15.08 3.64 7.43
CA GLY A 188 14.85 3.73 8.87
C GLY A 188 14.96 2.38 9.56
N LEU A 189 14.34 1.34 8.99
CA LEU A 189 14.42 -0.03 9.49
C LEU A 189 15.87 -0.54 9.58
N LEU A 190 16.65 -0.30 8.53
CA LEU A 190 18.08 -0.68 8.52
C LEU A 190 18.86 -0.01 9.66
N LEU A 191 18.65 1.30 9.86
CA LEU A 191 19.30 2.02 10.97
C LEU A 191 18.88 1.45 12.34
N GLY A 192 17.61 1.07 12.49
CA GLY A 192 17.13 0.42 13.70
C GLY A 192 17.77 -0.96 13.94
N ILE A 193 17.91 -1.77 12.90
CA ILE A 193 18.57 -3.09 12.98
C ILE A 193 20.03 -2.95 13.37
N LEU A 194 20.76 -2.05 12.72
CA LEU A 194 22.18 -1.79 13.03
C LEU A 194 22.36 -1.23 14.46
N GLY A 195 21.45 -0.34 14.89
CA GLY A 195 21.46 0.18 16.25
C GLY A 195 21.20 -0.88 17.31
N LEU A 196 20.30 -1.84 17.05
CA LEU A 196 20.08 -2.99 17.93
C LEU A 196 21.32 -3.90 17.98
N TYR A 197 21.89 -4.21 16.82
CA TYR A 197 23.11 -5.01 16.76
C TYR A 197 24.26 -4.39 17.56
N TRP A 198 24.41 -3.06 17.49
CA TRP A 198 25.40 -2.35 18.31
C TRP A 198 25.23 -2.58 19.81
N ILE A 199 23.99 -2.76 20.27
CA ILE A 199 23.67 -2.96 21.68
C ILE A 199 23.79 -4.44 22.08
N THR A 200 23.24 -5.34 21.26
CA THR A 200 23.02 -6.76 21.60
C THR A 200 24.12 -7.69 21.07
N GLY A 201 24.76 -7.32 19.95
CA GLY A 201 25.77 -8.17 19.28
C GLY A 201 25.17 -9.35 18.49
N SER A 202 23.84 -9.52 18.45
CA SER A 202 23.16 -10.59 17.71
C SER A 202 22.03 -10.06 16.84
N PHE A 203 21.69 -10.81 15.77
CA PHE A 203 20.53 -10.52 14.89
C PHE A 203 19.40 -11.51 15.11
N GLU A 204 19.60 -12.59 15.83
CA GLU A 204 18.62 -13.64 16.06
C GLU A 204 17.52 -13.18 17.01
N PHE A 205 16.27 -13.55 16.73
CA PHE A 205 15.14 -13.08 17.54
C PHE A 205 15.20 -13.57 19.00
N GLN A 206 15.59 -14.83 19.23
CA GLN A 206 15.61 -15.40 20.59
C GLN A 206 16.65 -14.70 21.45
N ASP A 207 17.91 -14.66 20.99
CA ASP A 207 19.01 -14.02 21.68
C ASP A 207 18.75 -12.53 21.91
N LEU A 208 18.19 -11.87 20.87
CA LEU A 208 17.89 -10.45 20.91
C LEU A 208 16.87 -10.13 22.04
N PHE A 209 15.82 -10.92 22.20
CA PHE A 209 14.83 -10.70 23.25
C PHE A 209 15.40 -10.94 24.65
N GLU A 210 16.20 -12.00 24.84
CA GLU A 210 16.82 -12.32 26.13
C GLU A 210 17.85 -11.27 26.54
N ILE A 211 18.79 -10.95 25.65
CA ILE A 211 19.84 -9.96 25.91
C ILE A 211 19.23 -8.58 26.16
N PHE A 212 18.24 -8.19 25.34
CA PHE A 212 17.59 -6.90 25.47
C PHE A 212 16.87 -6.72 26.78
N ASN A 213 16.09 -7.71 27.22
CA ASN A 213 15.41 -7.69 28.52
C ASN A 213 16.41 -7.57 29.67
N ASN A 214 17.50 -8.33 29.62
CA ASN A 214 18.55 -8.28 30.64
C ASN A 214 19.27 -6.92 30.69
N LEU A 215 19.51 -6.30 29.55
CA LEU A 215 20.19 -4.99 29.48
C LEU A 215 19.29 -3.85 30.00
N VAL A 216 17.99 -3.91 29.72
CA VAL A 216 17.04 -2.91 30.20
C VAL A 216 16.80 -3.06 31.70
N LEU A 217 16.57 -4.27 32.19
CA LEU A 217 16.38 -4.54 33.61
C LEU A 217 17.60 -4.10 34.47
N ASN A 218 18.81 -4.25 33.94
CA ASN A 218 20.06 -3.87 34.61
C ASN A 218 20.46 -2.41 34.37
N ASN A 219 19.66 -1.59 33.69
CA ASN A 219 19.94 -0.18 33.34
C ASN A 219 21.33 0.04 32.69
N ARG A 220 21.82 -0.92 31.91
CA ARG A 220 23.15 -0.86 31.29
C ARG A 220 23.21 -0.02 30.00
N VAL A 221 22.07 0.33 29.45
CA VAL A 221 21.96 1.07 28.18
C VAL A 221 21.20 2.38 28.40
N ASN A 222 21.64 3.41 27.69
CA ASN A 222 20.92 4.70 27.70
C ASN A 222 19.52 4.54 27.10
N LEU A 223 18.48 4.81 27.88
CA LEU A 223 17.08 4.67 27.50
C LEU A 223 16.74 5.50 26.25
N LEU A 224 17.34 6.69 26.08
CA LEU A 224 17.09 7.56 24.95
C LEU A 224 17.61 6.93 23.63
N PHE A 225 18.82 6.34 23.64
CA PHE A 225 19.35 5.66 22.48
C PHE A 225 18.50 4.44 22.13
N LEU A 226 18.05 3.71 23.13
CA LEU A 226 17.18 2.55 22.95
C LEU A 226 15.83 2.92 22.34
N THR A 227 15.18 4.00 22.84
CA THR A 227 13.92 4.48 22.25
C THR A 227 14.08 4.94 20.82
N LEU A 228 15.21 5.54 20.48
CA LEU A 228 15.54 5.96 19.13
C LEU A 228 15.73 4.77 18.18
N CYS A 229 16.44 3.73 18.60
CA CYS A 229 16.58 2.50 17.83
C CYS A 229 15.21 1.82 17.60
N ALA A 230 14.39 1.70 18.65
CA ALA A 230 13.06 1.14 18.56
C ALA A 230 12.14 1.98 17.65
N PHE A 231 12.25 3.31 17.66
CA PHE A 231 11.54 4.18 16.75
C PHE A 231 11.96 3.93 15.29
N PHE A 232 13.25 3.82 15.01
CA PHE A 232 13.73 3.50 13.66
C PHE A 232 13.27 2.14 13.18
N LEU A 233 13.24 1.12 14.03
CA LEU A 233 12.64 -0.18 13.70
C LEU A 233 11.16 -0.06 13.34
N PHE A 234 10.42 0.85 13.97
CA PHE A 234 9.01 1.07 13.69
C PHE A 234 8.77 1.86 12.38
N VAL A 235 9.73 2.68 11.91
CA VAL A 235 9.59 3.46 10.66
C VAL A 235 9.39 2.56 9.42
N GLY A 236 10.03 1.37 9.37
CA GLY A 236 9.80 0.40 8.30
C GLY A 236 8.35 -0.07 8.21
N PRO A 237 7.78 -0.60 9.31
CA PRO A 237 6.36 -0.91 9.42
C PRO A 237 5.42 0.24 9.04
N ILE A 238 5.71 1.50 9.44
CA ILE A 238 4.93 2.69 9.05
C ILE A 238 4.82 2.79 7.53
N ALA A 239 5.93 2.64 6.82
CA ALA A 239 5.95 2.76 5.36
C ALA A 239 5.17 1.63 4.68
N LYS A 240 5.48 0.36 4.98
CA LYS A 240 4.84 -0.80 4.33
C LYS A 240 3.36 -0.92 4.67
N SER A 241 2.96 -0.68 5.92
CA SER A 241 1.55 -0.72 6.33
C SER A 241 0.78 0.57 6.04
N ALA A 242 1.40 1.51 5.30
CA ALA A 242 0.79 2.79 4.92
C ALA A 242 0.18 3.56 6.09
N GLN A 243 0.94 3.66 7.19
CA GLN A 243 0.56 4.48 8.34
C GLN A 243 0.94 5.94 8.13
N PHE A 244 0.30 6.84 8.87
CA PHE A 244 0.70 8.25 8.87
C PHE A 244 2.15 8.40 9.37
N PRO A 245 3.02 9.21 8.71
CA PRO A 245 2.76 10.07 7.55
C PRO A 245 3.03 9.41 6.18
N LEU A 246 3.58 8.18 6.10
CA LEU A 246 4.04 7.54 4.88
C LEU A 246 2.93 6.79 4.10
N HIS A 247 1.66 7.19 4.24
CA HIS A 247 0.50 6.52 3.64
C HIS A 247 0.20 6.91 2.19
N VAL A 248 0.84 7.96 1.66
CA VAL A 248 0.48 8.61 0.39
C VAL A 248 0.60 7.74 -0.86
N TRP A 249 1.32 6.63 -0.78
CA TRP A 249 1.52 5.70 -1.90
C TRP A 249 0.35 4.73 -2.10
N LEU A 250 -0.38 4.37 -1.03
CA LEU A 250 -1.39 3.32 -1.05
C LEU A 250 -2.56 3.61 -2.03
N PRO A 251 -3.18 4.80 -2.04
CA PRO A 251 -4.26 5.08 -3.00
C PRO A 251 -3.77 5.16 -4.45
N ASP A 252 -2.53 5.56 -4.69
CA ASP A 252 -1.97 5.62 -6.04
C ASP A 252 -1.56 4.23 -6.56
N ALA A 253 -1.21 3.30 -5.65
CA ALA A 253 -0.94 1.90 -6.00
C ALA A 253 -2.15 1.17 -6.64
N MET A 254 -3.36 1.73 -6.53
CA MET A 254 -4.58 1.22 -7.18
C MET A 254 -4.59 1.33 -8.71
N GLU A 255 -3.60 1.99 -9.31
CA GLU A 255 -3.42 2.04 -10.77
C GLU A 255 -2.98 0.69 -11.39
N GLY A 256 -2.48 -0.23 -10.58
CA GLY A 256 -2.18 -1.61 -10.99
C GLY A 256 -3.43 -2.46 -11.26
N PRO A 257 -3.28 -3.66 -11.87
CA PRO A 257 -4.37 -4.62 -12.06
C PRO A 257 -5.07 -5.01 -10.75
N THR A 258 -6.39 -5.21 -10.80
CA THR A 258 -7.19 -5.46 -9.59
C THR A 258 -6.79 -6.70 -8.78
N PRO A 259 -6.38 -7.85 -9.39
CA PRO A 259 -5.89 -8.99 -8.61
C PRO A 259 -4.68 -8.65 -7.73
N ILE A 260 -3.79 -7.76 -8.20
CA ILE A 260 -2.66 -7.27 -7.40
C ILE A 260 -3.15 -6.52 -6.17
N SER A 261 -4.16 -5.68 -6.33
CA SER A 261 -4.73 -4.92 -5.21
C SER A 261 -5.31 -5.85 -4.14
N ALA A 262 -5.93 -6.97 -4.53
CA ALA A 262 -6.43 -7.97 -3.61
C ALA A 262 -5.28 -8.68 -2.85
N LEU A 263 -4.16 -8.96 -3.48
CA LEU A 263 -3.03 -9.63 -2.84
C LEU A 263 -2.22 -8.65 -1.97
N ILE A 264 -1.67 -7.59 -2.58
CA ILE A 264 -0.72 -6.67 -1.93
C ILE A 264 -1.37 -5.92 -0.77
N HIS A 265 -2.58 -5.35 -1.01
CA HIS A 265 -3.19 -4.42 -0.07
C HIS A 265 -4.17 -5.06 0.90
N ALA A 266 -4.66 -6.29 0.62
CA ALA A 266 -5.57 -6.97 1.52
C ALA A 266 -4.84 -7.85 2.54
N ALA A 267 -3.89 -8.69 2.09
CA ALA A 267 -3.44 -9.82 2.89
C ALA A 267 -1.92 -9.90 3.11
N THR A 268 -1.08 -9.21 2.32
CA THR A 268 0.34 -9.55 2.31
C THR A 268 1.27 -8.38 2.61
N MET A 269 1.59 -7.51 1.64
CA MET A 269 2.62 -6.49 1.84
C MET A 269 2.29 -5.53 2.98
N VAL A 270 1.04 -5.08 3.05
CA VAL A 270 0.62 -4.14 4.08
C VAL A 270 0.53 -4.83 5.45
N ALA A 271 0.15 -6.12 5.44
CA ALA A 271 0.17 -6.98 6.62
C ALA A 271 1.60 -7.28 7.11
N ALA A 272 2.62 -7.26 6.22
CA ALA A 272 4.02 -7.45 6.63
C ALA A 272 4.48 -6.39 7.65
N GLY A 273 3.98 -5.14 7.56
CA GLY A 273 4.26 -4.12 8.58
C GLY A 273 3.67 -4.48 9.94
N ILE A 274 2.43 -4.95 9.98
CA ILE A 274 1.78 -5.43 11.20
C ILE A 274 2.50 -6.67 11.75
N PHE A 275 2.86 -7.61 10.88
CA PHE A 275 3.63 -8.81 11.22
C PHE A 275 4.95 -8.44 11.91
N LEU A 276 5.71 -7.49 11.36
CA LEU A 276 7.00 -7.11 11.94
C LEU A 276 6.84 -6.45 13.32
N VAL A 277 5.83 -5.59 13.49
CA VAL A 277 5.53 -5.02 14.82
C VAL A 277 5.09 -6.10 15.80
N ALA A 278 4.27 -7.04 15.37
CA ALA A 278 3.85 -8.17 16.20
C ALA A 278 5.03 -9.09 16.57
N ARG A 279 5.96 -9.30 15.63
CA ARG A 279 7.20 -10.07 15.87
C ARG A 279 8.13 -9.40 16.89
N LEU A 280 8.27 -8.08 16.81
CA LEU A 280 9.11 -7.28 17.68
C LEU A 280 8.38 -6.77 18.93
N LEU A 281 7.14 -7.17 19.13
CA LEU A 281 6.34 -6.69 20.27
C LEU A 281 6.98 -6.96 21.64
N PRO A 282 7.64 -8.12 21.90
CA PRO A 282 8.36 -8.34 23.15
C PRO A 282 9.41 -7.26 23.45
N LEU A 283 10.06 -6.74 22.41
CA LEU A 283 11.04 -5.65 22.53
C LEU A 283 10.34 -4.30 22.78
N PHE A 284 9.22 -4.01 22.09
CA PHE A 284 8.53 -2.75 22.21
C PHE A 284 7.81 -2.57 23.56
N ILE A 285 7.28 -3.64 24.15
CA ILE A 285 6.59 -3.59 25.45
C ILE A 285 7.51 -3.10 26.58
N VAL A 286 8.81 -3.42 26.50
CA VAL A 286 9.80 -2.99 27.51
C VAL A 286 10.02 -1.48 27.48
N ILE A 287 9.64 -0.81 26.37
CA ILE A 287 9.80 0.64 26.17
C ILE A 287 8.42 1.31 26.06
N PRO A 288 7.81 1.76 27.17
CA PRO A 288 6.46 2.33 27.16
C PRO A 288 6.28 3.52 26.20
N SER A 289 7.31 4.35 26.02
CA SER A 289 7.26 5.52 25.14
C SER A 289 6.99 5.14 23.67
N ILE A 290 7.61 4.05 23.19
CA ILE A 290 7.38 3.59 21.80
C ILE A 290 5.97 3.00 21.63
N MET A 291 5.43 2.31 22.63
CA MET A 291 4.07 1.79 22.62
C MET A 291 3.03 2.90 22.45
N TYR A 292 3.22 4.04 23.16
CA TYR A 292 2.38 5.22 22.97
C TYR A 292 2.52 5.84 21.56
N ILE A 293 3.70 5.84 20.98
CA ILE A 293 3.92 6.32 19.60
C ILE A 293 3.21 5.39 18.61
N ILE A 294 3.32 4.08 18.75
CA ILE A 294 2.64 3.10 17.89
C ILE A 294 1.13 3.28 17.97
N SER A 295 0.55 3.37 19.16
CA SER A 295 -0.89 3.57 19.36
C SER A 295 -1.38 4.91 18.82
N SER A 296 -0.63 5.99 19.01
CA SER A 296 -1.00 7.32 18.52
C SER A 296 -0.93 7.43 16.99
N ILE A 297 0.07 6.84 16.35
CA ILE A 297 0.13 6.74 14.89
C ILE A 297 -1.01 5.85 14.37
N GLY A 298 -1.32 4.76 15.07
CA GLY A 298 -2.46 3.90 14.76
C GLY A 298 -3.77 4.67 14.72
N ILE A 299 -4.11 5.42 15.79
CA ILE A 299 -5.38 6.14 15.87
C ILE A 299 -5.48 7.30 14.87
N ILE A 300 -4.37 8.01 14.58
CA ILE A 300 -4.33 9.04 13.55
C ILE A 300 -4.62 8.43 12.19
N THR A 301 -4.03 7.28 11.87
CA THR A 301 -4.28 6.60 10.57
C THR A 301 -5.69 6.07 10.44
N VAL A 302 -6.30 5.57 11.53
CA VAL A 302 -7.72 5.19 11.56
C VAL A 302 -8.60 6.37 11.15
N LEU A 303 -8.41 7.51 11.81
CA LEU A 303 -9.20 8.72 11.54
C LEU A 303 -9.00 9.26 10.13
N LEU A 304 -7.74 9.36 9.69
CA LEU A 304 -7.42 9.82 8.32
C LEU A 304 -8.01 8.88 7.27
N GLY A 305 -7.78 7.56 7.38
CA GLY A 305 -8.31 6.59 6.44
C GLY A 305 -9.83 6.66 6.32
N ALA A 306 -10.54 6.74 7.45
CA ALA A 306 -11.98 6.81 7.49
C ALA A 306 -12.51 8.11 6.86
N THR A 307 -11.93 9.27 7.19
CA THR A 307 -12.37 10.56 6.64
C THR A 307 -12.08 10.73 5.15
N LEU A 308 -10.94 10.20 4.68
CA LEU A 308 -10.56 10.25 3.26
C LEU A 308 -11.40 9.31 2.38
N ALA A 309 -11.97 8.23 2.94
CA ALA A 309 -12.84 7.30 2.21
C ALA A 309 -14.23 7.89 1.88
N LEU A 310 -14.69 8.94 2.59
CA LEU A 310 -16.08 9.41 2.55
C LEU A 310 -16.58 9.85 1.16
N ALA A 311 -15.73 10.52 0.36
CA ALA A 311 -16.17 11.13 -0.91
C ALA A 311 -15.40 10.64 -2.15
N GLN A 312 -14.64 9.54 -2.03
CA GLN A 312 -13.93 8.97 -3.19
C GLN A 312 -14.91 8.53 -4.28
N LYS A 313 -14.55 8.79 -5.54
CA LYS A 313 -15.34 8.41 -6.72
C LYS A 313 -14.93 7.03 -7.24
N ASP A 314 -13.65 6.67 -7.12
CA ASP A 314 -13.12 5.41 -7.59
C ASP A 314 -13.33 4.32 -6.56
N ILE A 315 -13.90 3.18 -6.99
CA ILE A 315 -14.18 2.04 -6.11
C ILE A 315 -12.91 1.49 -5.47
N LYS A 316 -11.83 1.34 -6.24
CA LYS A 316 -10.55 0.84 -5.73
C LYS A 316 -9.93 1.78 -4.70
N ARG A 317 -9.92 3.10 -4.96
CA ARG A 317 -9.40 4.09 -4.02
C ARG A 317 -10.22 4.15 -2.73
N GLY A 318 -11.55 4.02 -2.84
CA GLY A 318 -12.42 3.90 -1.66
C GLY A 318 -12.06 2.68 -0.81
N LEU A 319 -11.84 1.51 -1.44
CA LEU A 319 -11.39 0.31 -0.76
C LEU A 319 -9.96 0.45 -0.19
N ALA A 320 -9.06 1.19 -0.85
CA ALA A 320 -7.71 1.44 -0.35
C ALA A 320 -7.70 2.30 0.93
N TYR A 321 -8.48 3.38 0.99
CA TYR A 321 -8.60 4.17 2.22
C TYR A 321 -9.26 3.37 3.35
N SER A 322 -10.20 2.49 3.01
CA SER A 322 -10.77 1.60 4.00
C SER A 322 -9.79 0.54 4.50
N THR A 323 -8.83 0.05 3.67
CA THR A 323 -7.73 -0.80 4.17
C THR A 323 -6.83 -0.02 5.11
N MET A 324 -6.45 1.22 4.76
CA MET A 324 -5.65 2.09 5.60
C MET A 324 -6.27 2.26 6.99
N SER A 325 -7.58 2.51 7.08
CA SER A 325 -8.26 2.65 8.38
C SER A 325 -8.22 1.35 9.19
N GLN A 326 -8.42 0.19 8.58
CA GLN A 326 -8.39 -1.10 9.30
C GLN A 326 -6.98 -1.48 9.77
N LEU A 327 -5.96 -1.19 8.97
CA LEU A 327 -4.55 -1.37 9.38
C LEU A 327 -4.19 -0.44 10.55
N GLY A 328 -4.77 0.76 10.57
CA GLY A 328 -4.66 1.66 11.72
C GLY A 328 -5.24 1.04 13.00
N TYR A 329 -6.40 0.34 12.94
CA TYR A 329 -6.95 -0.40 14.09
C TYR A 329 -6.01 -1.50 14.59
N MET A 330 -5.40 -2.27 13.66
CA MET A 330 -4.44 -3.31 14.04
C MET A 330 -3.20 -2.71 14.72
N MET A 331 -2.70 -1.59 14.17
CA MET A 331 -1.56 -0.90 14.74
C MET A 331 -1.89 -0.28 16.11
N LEU A 332 -3.10 0.27 16.27
CA LEU A 332 -3.61 0.73 17.55
C LEU A 332 -3.64 -0.42 18.58
N ALA A 333 -4.18 -1.57 18.21
CA ALA A 333 -4.25 -2.74 19.07
C ALA A 333 -2.86 -3.23 19.51
N LEU A 334 -1.89 -3.30 18.59
CA LEU A 334 -0.50 -3.64 18.93
C LEU A 334 0.13 -2.60 19.87
N GLY A 335 -0.12 -1.29 19.64
CA GLY A 335 0.37 -0.22 20.49
C GLY A 335 -0.24 -0.21 21.90
N MET A 336 -1.44 -0.77 22.07
CA MET A 336 -2.06 -1.02 23.38
C MET A 336 -1.55 -2.31 24.04
N GLY A 337 -0.78 -3.12 23.31
CA GLY A 337 -0.28 -4.41 23.77
C GLY A 337 -1.30 -5.55 23.62
N SER A 338 -2.37 -5.36 22.86
CA SER A 338 -3.40 -6.36 22.59
C SER A 338 -3.01 -7.21 21.38
N TYR A 339 -2.04 -8.13 21.56
CA TYR A 339 -1.49 -8.98 20.51
C TYR A 339 -2.56 -9.84 19.83
N ARG A 340 -3.40 -10.49 20.64
CA ARG A 340 -4.44 -11.42 20.19
C ARG A 340 -5.46 -10.70 19.28
N SER A 341 -6.02 -9.58 19.76
CA SER A 341 -7.05 -8.82 19.02
C SER A 341 -6.53 -8.28 17.68
N ALA A 342 -5.27 -7.80 17.65
CA ALA A 342 -4.62 -7.31 16.45
C ALA A 342 -4.46 -8.38 15.38
N LEU A 343 -3.96 -9.57 15.74
CA LEU A 343 -3.76 -10.67 14.81
C LEU A 343 -5.06 -11.33 14.39
N PHE A 344 -6.03 -11.42 15.29
CA PHE A 344 -7.36 -11.88 14.95
C PHE A 344 -8.02 -10.97 13.91
N HIS A 345 -7.92 -9.66 14.11
CA HIS A 345 -8.43 -8.71 13.12
C HIS A 345 -7.66 -8.77 11.80
N LEU A 346 -6.36 -9.05 11.82
CA LEU A 346 -5.56 -9.24 10.60
C LEU A 346 -6.09 -10.40 9.75
N ILE A 347 -6.39 -11.55 10.38
CA ILE A 347 -6.92 -12.72 9.69
C ILE A 347 -8.29 -12.42 9.07
N THR A 348 -9.23 -11.94 9.88
CA THR A 348 -10.61 -11.68 9.43
C THR A 348 -10.68 -10.59 8.37
N HIS A 349 -9.87 -9.54 8.51
CA HIS A 349 -9.75 -8.45 7.56
C HIS A 349 -9.19 -8.90 6.21
N ALA A 350 -8.15 -9.76 6.21
CA ALA A 350 -7.50 -10.20 4.99
C ALA A 350 -8.48 -10.89 4.03
N TYR A 351 -9.30 -11.83 4.53
CA TYR A 351 -10.29 -12.51 3.71
C TYR A 351 -11.43 -11.59 3.27
N SER A 352 -11.94 -10.75 4.16
CA SER A 352 -13.02 -9.82 3.84
C SER A 352 -12.58 -8.79 2.78
N LYS A 353 -11.34 -8.30 2.86
CA LYS A 353 -10.79 -7.36 1.87
C LYS A 353 -10.44 -8.02 0.56
N ALA A 354 -9.86 -9.22 0.58
CA ALA A 354 -9.62 -9.98 -0.64
C ALA A 354 -10.93 -10.18 -1.41
N LEU A 355 -12.01 -10.57 -0.73
CA LEU A 355 -13.34 -10.70 -1.31
C LEU A 355 -13.83 -9.40 -1.96
N LEU A 356 -13.70 -8.26 -1.27
CA LEU A 356 -14.15 -6.97 -1.77
C LEU A 356 -13.34 -6.49 -2.98
N PHE A 357 -12.02 -6.68 -2.98
CA PHE A 357 -11.18 -6.32 -4.13
C PHE A 357 -11.45 -7.22 -5.34
N LEU A 358 -11.58 -8.53 -5.15
CA LEU A 358 -11.95 -9.42 -6.25
C LEU A 358 -13.37 -9.12 -6.76
N GLY A 359 -14.31 -8.83 -5.86
CA GLY A 359 -15.66 -8.38 -6.23
C GLY A 359 -15.65 -7.05 -6.99
N SER A 360 -14.83 -6.08 -6.57
CA SER A 360 -14.66 -4.84 -7.34
C SER A 360 -14.04 -5.08 -8.72
N GLY A 361 -13.12 -6.04 -8.85
CA GLY A 361 -12.54 -6.44 -10.12
C GLY A 361 -13.57 -7.05 -11.07
N SER A 362 -14.45 -7.91 -10.56
CA SER A 362 -15.57 -8.45 -11.34
C SER A 362 -16.53 -7.36 -11.83
N ILE A 363 -16.86 -6.37 -10.97
CA ILE A 363 -17.69 -5.21 -11.36
C ILE A 363 -16.99 -4.39 -12.46
N ILE A 364 -15.69 -4.10 -12.31
CA ILE A 364 -14.93 -3.33 -13.30
C ILE A 364 -14.92 -4.07 -14.63
N HIS A 365 -14.66 -5.37 -14.61
CA HIS A 365 -14.64 -6.20 -15.82
C HIS A 365 -15.99 -6.22 -16.54
N SER A 366 -17.11 -6.31 -15.79
CA SER A 366 -18.46 -6.23 -16.35
C SER A 366 -18.78 -4.85 -16.91
N MET A 367 -18.25 -3.76 -16.30
CA MET A 367 -18.43 -2.39 -16.77
C MET A 367 -17.55 -2.05 -17.98
N GLU A 368 -16.40 -2.67 -18.14
CA GLU A 368 -15.50 -2.47 -19.29
C GLU A 368 -16.17 -2.81 -20.61
N ALA A 369 -17.06 -3.81 -20.63
CA ALA A 369 -17.85 -4.18 -21.80
C ALA A 369 -18.76 -3.04 -22.29
N ILE A 370 -19.19 -2.11 -21.40
CA ILE A 370 -20.11 -1.03 -21.71
C ILE A 370 -19.37 0.29 -21.97
N VAL A 371 -18.42 0.61 -21.09
CA VAL A 371 -17.75 1.93 -21.03
C VAL A 371 -16.43 1.92 -21.81
N GLY A 372 -15.93 0.73 -22.17
CA GLY A 372 -14.61 0.52 -22.78
C GLY A 372 -13.47 0.47 -21.77
N TYR A 373 -12.27 0.15 -22.24
CA TYR A 373 -11.07 -0.07 -21.45
C TYR A 373 -10.43 1.23 -20.87
N SER A 374 -11.23 2.17 -20.41
CA SER A 374 -10.71 3.37 -19.75
C SER A 374 -10.92 3.26 -18.24
N PRO A 375 -9.83 3.14 -17.44
CA PRO A 375 -9.94 2.98 -15.99
C PRO A 375 -10.65 4.14 -15.29
N ASP A 376 -10.48 5.36 -15.80
CA ASP A 376 -11.13 6.57 -15.26
C ASP A 376 -12.68 6.49 -15.34
N LYS A 377 -13.20 5.66 -16.26
CA LYS A 377 -14.64 5.46 -16.43
C LYS A 377 -15.09 4.15 -15.79
N SER A 378 -14.40 3.03 -16.04
CA SER A 378 -14.80 1.71 -15.54
C SER A 378 -14.71 1.56 -14.03
N GLN A 379 -13.84 2.33 -13.36
CA GLN A 379 -13.67 2.32 -11.91
C GLN A 379 -14.55 3.35 -11.18
N ASN A 380 -15.21 4.25 -11.91
CA ASN A 380 -15.98 5.34 -11.33
C ASN A 380 -17.37 4.87 -10.88
N MET A 381 -17.62 4.85 -9.57
CA MET A 381 -18.89 4.44 -8.96
C MET A 381 -20.09 5.32 -9.40
N ILE A 382 -19.83 6.56 -9.82
CA ILE A 382 -20.90 7.48 -10.25
C ILE A 382 -21.51 7.02 -11.57
N LEU A 383 -20.73 6.35 -12.43
CA LEU A 383 -21.19 5.80 -13.71
C LEU A 383 -21.85 4.43 -13.54
N MET A 384 -21.70 3.78 -12.40
CA MET A 384 -22.32 2.53 -12.04
C MET A 384 -23.76 2.77 -11.57
N GLY A 385 -24.38 1.76 -11.00
CA GLY A 385 -25.73 1.75 -10.46
C GLY A 385 -26.61 0.72 -11.15
N GLY A 386 -27.62 0.21 -10.44
CA GLY A 386 -28.58 -0.75 -11.00
C GLY A 386 -28.00 -2.12 -11.38
N LEU A 387 -26.81 -2.48 -10.89
CA LEU A 387 -26.16 -3.76 -11.21
C LEU A 387 -26.82 -4.97 -10.54
N THR A 388 -27.80 -4.76 -9.66
CA THR A 388 -28.47 -5.80 -8.90
C THR A 388 -29.06 -6.94 -9.73
N LYS A 389 -29.59 -6.62 -10.91
CA LYS A 389 -30.24 -7.60 -11.80
C LYS A 389 -29.25 -8.33 -12.71
N HIS A 390 -28.12 -7.70 -12.97
CA HIS A 390 -27.18 -8.12 -14.01
C HIS A 390 -26.01 -8.93 -13.43
N VAL A 391 -25.63 -8.65 -12.17
CA VAL A 391 -24.47 -9.24 -11.51
C VAL A 391 -24.85 -9.69 -10.09
N PRO A 392 -25.74 -10.72 -9.96
CA PRO A 392 -26.33 -11.10 -8.67
C PRO A 392 -25.34 -11.81 -7.74
N ILE A 393 -24.45 -12.66 -8.23
CA ILE A 393 -23.48 -13.40 -7.40
C ILE A 393 -22.45 -12.46 -6.80
N THR A 394 -21.87 -11.60 -7.63
CA THR A 394 -20.91 -10.58 -7.17
C THR A 394 -21.56 -9.60 -6.20
N LYS A 395 -22.86 -9.26 -6.38
CA LYS A 395 -23.61 -8.44 -5.43
C LYS A 395 -23.62 -9.07 -4.04
N ILE A 396 -23.99 -10.35 -3.94
CA ILE A 396 -24.08 -11.06 -2.65
C ILE A 396 -22.68 -11.14 -2.00
N ALA A 397 -21.65 -11.49 -2.78
CA ALA A 397 -20.28 -11.56 -2.28
C ALA A 397 -19.80 -10.19 -1.77
N PHE A 398 -20.05 -9.14 -2.52
CA PHE A 398 -19.70 -7.78 -2.13
C PHE A 398 -20.49 -7.31 -0.89
N LEU A 399 -21.77 -7.62 -0.80
CA LEU A 399 -22.62 -7.31 0.35
C LEU A 399 -22.08 -7.97 1.62
N VAL A 400 -21.79 -9.27 1.59
CA VAL A 400 -21.25 -10.00 2.76
C VAL A 400 -19.91 -9.41 3.19
N GLY A 401 -19.00 -9.10 2.24
CA GLY A 401 -17.74 -8.42 2.53
C GLY A 401 -17.93 -7.03 3.16
N THR A 402 -18.90 -6.25 2.67
CA THR A 402 -19.19 -4.91 3.23
C THR A 402 -19.77 -5.02 4.65
N LEU A 403 -20.72 -5.93 4.89
CA LEU A 403 -21.31 -6.16 6.20
C LEU A 403 -20.26 -6.68 7.20
N SER A 404 -19.36 -7.56 6.76
CA SER A 404 -18.24 -8.03 7.58
C SER A 404 -17.36 -6.88 8.06
N LEU A 405 -16.92 -6.00 7.17
CA LEU A 405 -16.11 -4.83 7.56
C LEU A 405 -16.87 -3.81 8.41
N CYS A 406 -18.19 -3.68 8.25
CA CYS A 406 -19.02 -2.85 9.11
C CYS A 406 -19.03 -3.37 10.56
N GLY A 407 -18.73 -4.65 10.79
CA GLY A 407 -18.79 -5.27 12.10
C GLY A 407 -20.20 -5.67 12.49
N ILE A 408 -20.95 -6.31 11.57
CA ILE A 408 -22.30 -6.82 11.83
C ILE A 408 -22.20 -8.29 12.22
N PRO A 409 -22.78 -8.69 13.37
CA PRO A 409 -22.85 -10.11 13.73
C PRO A 409 -23.69 -10.90 12.72
N PRO A 410 -23.37 -12.16 12.41
CA PRO A 410 -22.31 -13.00 12.99
C PRO A 410 -21.00 -13.03 12.20
N LEU A 411 -20.74 -12.04 11.32
CA LEU A 411 -19.64 -12.06 10.37
C LEU A 411 -18.26 -11.93 11.03
N ALA A 412 -17.21 -12.37 10.31
CA ALA A 412 -15.87 -12.54 10.86
C ALA A 412 -15.27 -11.28 11.53
N CYS A 413 -15.32 -10.13 10.86
CA CYS A 413 -14.72 -8.90 11.39
C CYS A 413 -15.48 -8.30 12.60
N PHE A 414 -16.69 -8.75 12.89
CA PHE A 414 -17.42 -8.31 14.07
C PHE A 414 -16.65 -8.68 15.34
N TRP A 415 -16.33 -9.95 15.51
CA TRP A 415 -15.67 -10.49 16.70
C TRP A 415 -14.34 -9.79 16.99
N SER A 416 -13.50 -9.65 15.97
CA SER A 416 -12.18 -9.04 16.11
C SER A 416 -12.21 -7.54 16.32
N LYS A 417 -13.15 -6.84 15.67
CA LYS A 417 -13.27 -5.37 15.80
C LYS A 417 -13.84 -4.97 17.16
N ASP A 418 -14.79 -5.72 17.65
CA ASP A 418 -15.38 -5.49 18.98
C ASP A 418 -14.33 -5.64 20.07
N GLU A 419 -13.48 -6.66 20.00
CA GLU A 419 -12.36 -6.87 20.91
C GLU A 419 -11.39 -5.66 20.92
N ILE A 420 -10.99 -5.14 19.74
CA ILE A 420 -10.13 -3.95 19.66
C ILE A 420 -10.80 -2.72 20.26
N LEU A 421 -12.10 -2.52 20.02
CA LEU A 421 -12.83 -1.37 20.59
C LEU A 421 -12.92 -1.47 22.10
N ASN A 422 -13.16 -2.64 22.66
CA ASN A 422 -13.18 -2.87 24.11
C ASN A 422 -11.79 -2.65 24.74
N ASP A 423 -10.73 -3.16 24.14
CA ASP A 423 -9.35 -2.90 24.61
C ASP A 423 -9.01 -1.41 24.56
N SER A 424 -9.50 -0.69 23.58
CA SER A 424 -9.29 0.77 23.49
C SER A 424 -9.96 1.55 24.61
N LEU A 425 -11.12 1.09 25.11
CA LEU A 425 -11.80 1.69 26.26
C LEU A 425 -10.99 1.54 27.54
N LEU A 426 -10.32 0.40 27.70
CA LEU A 426 -9.48 0.13 28.87
C LEU A 426 -8.17 0.93 28.85
N PHE A 427 -7.63 1.19 27.66
CA PHE A 427 -6.36 1.91 27.51
C PHE A 427 -6.49 3.42 27.69
N SER A 428 -7.44 4.06 26.97
CA SER A 428 -7.64 5.51 26.98
C SER A 428 -9.01 5.90 26.45
N PRO A 429 -9.78 6.74 27.17
CA PRO A 429 -11.11 7.17 26.73
C PRO A 429 -11.07 7.99 25.43
N ILE A 430 -10.00 8.77 25.19
CA ILE A 430 -9.84 9.57 23.96
C ILE A 430 -9.68 8.66 22.75
N PHE A 431 -8.83 7.65 22.86
CA PHE A 431 -8.62 6.68 21.76
C PHE A 431 -9.88 5.89 21.49
N ALA A 432 -10.62 5.51 22.52
CA ALA A 432 -11.89 4.82 22.39
C ALA A 432 -12.94 5.65 21.64
N ILE A 433 -13.11 6.94 22.00
CA ILE A 433 -14.07 7.83 21.32
C ILE A 433 -13.72 7.96 19.85
N ILE A 434 -12.44 8.13 19.49
CA ILE A 434 -12.01 8.22 18.10
C ILE A 434 -12.22 6.88 17.38
N ALA A 435 -11.86 5.75 18.01
CA ALA A 435 -12.05 4.44 17.43
C ALA A 435 -13.54 4.12 17.20
N CYS A 436 -14.42 4.38 18.15
CA CYS A 436 -15.86 4.18 18.02
C CYS A 436 -16.49 5.09 16.95
N SER A 437 -16.12 6.38 16.90
CA SER A 437 -16.62 7.30 15.87
C SER A 437 -16.19 6.87 14.47
N THR A 438 -14.95 6.41 14.30
CA THR A 438 -14.46 5.90 13.02
C THR A 438 -15.07 4.55 12.65
N ALA A 439 -15.50 3.72 13.63
CA ALA A 439 -16.27 2.51 13.36
C ALA A 439 -17.62 2.84 12.70
N GLY A 440 -18.31 3.88 13.14
CA GLY A 440 -19.52 4.40 12.46
C GLY A 440 -19.23 4.94 11.06
N LEU A 441 -18.12 5.66 10.89
CA LEU A 441 -17.70 6.13 9.56
C LEU A 441 -17.37 4.96 8.62
N THR A 442 -16.76 3.88 9.11
CA THR A 442 -16.49 2.68 8.28
C THR A 442 -17.78 2.07 7.74
N ALA A 443 -18.79 1.94 8.59
CA ALA A 443 -20.09 1.45 8.18
C ALA A 443 -20.75 2.36 7.13
N PHE A 444 -20.66 3.68 7.32
CA PHE A 444 -21.20 4.66 6.38
C PHE A 444 -20.55 4.59 5.00
N TYR A 445 -19.23 4.67 4.88
CA TYR A 445 -18.60 4.71 3.55
C TYR A 445 -18.64 3.36 2.83
N MET A 446 -18.59 2.23 3.55
CA MET A 446 -18.71 0.91 2.94
C MET A 446 -20.11 0.71 2.35
N PHE A 447 -21.15 1.09 3.09
CA PHE A 447 -22.52 1.02 2.59
C PHE A 447 -22.78 2.03 1.47
N ARG A 448 -22.14 3.21 1.50
CA ARG A 448 -22.16 4.17 0.39
C ARG A 448 -21.61 3.54 -0.90
N ILE A 449 -20.47 2.85 -0.84
CA ILE A 449 -19.87 2.15 -1.99
C ILE A 449 -20.87 1.13 -2.54
N TYR A 450 -21.43 0.30 -1.67
CA TYR A 450 -22.42 -0.71 -2.06
C TYR A 450 -23.67 -0.11 -2.73
N LEU A 451 -24.26 0.91 -2.14
CA LEU A 451 -25.48 1.54 -2.69
C LEU A 451 -25.23 2.23 -4.03
N LEU A 452 -24.09 2.89 -4.21
CA LEU A 452 -23.75 3.55 -5.47
C LEU A 452 -23.45 2.57 -6.60
N THR A 453 -22.93 1.38 -6.28
CA THR A 453 -22.58 0.39 -7.31
C THR A 453 -23.76 -0.48 -7.72
N PHE A 454 -24.57 -0.94 -6.78
CA PHE A 454 -25.59 -1.94 -7.04
C PHE A 454 -27.02 -1.39 -7.11
N GLU A 455 -27.35 -0.38 -6.31
CA GLU A 455 -28.69 0.17 -6.26
C GLU A 455 -28.90 1.30 -7.30
N GLY A 456 -30.16 1.57 -7.66
CA GLY A 456 -30.52 2.65 -8.59
C GLY A 456 -30.60 2.20 -10.04
N HIS A 457 -30.19 3.08 -10.94
CA HIS A 457 -30.15 2.87 -12.39
C HIS A 457 -28.74 2.96 -12.92
N LEU A 458 -28.48 2.31 -14.06
CA LEU A 458 -27.18 2.37 -14.72
C LEU A 458 -26.96 3.78 -15.33
N ASN A 459 -26.13 4.57 -14.69
CA ASN A 459 -25.94 5.99 -15.02
C ASN A 459 -25.21 6.22 -16.35
N THR A 460 -24.50 5.22 -16.87
CA THR A 460 -23.80 5.31 -18.17
C THR A 460 -24.74 5.65 -19.33
N TYR A 461 -25.98 5.16 -19.30
CA TYR A 461 -26.96 5.43 -20.36
C TYR A 461 -27.44 6.87 -20.36
N PHE A 462 -27.57 7.51 -19.20
CA PHE A 462 -28.01 8.90 -19.10
C PHE A 462 -26.96 9.90 -19.60
N ILE A 463 -25.67 9.54 -19.51
CA ILE A 463 -24.58 10.41 -19.98
C ILE A 463 -24.46 10.35 -21.51
N ASN A 464 -24.71 9.20 -22.14
CA ASN A 464 -24.63 9.05 -23.59
C ASN A 464 -25.79 9.67 -24.33
N TYR A 465 -26.95 9.89 -23.71
CA TYR A 465 -28.08 10.57 -24.31
C TYR A 465 -27.89 12.08 -24.46
N SER A 466 -26.95 12.69 -23.77
CA SER A 466 -26.67 14.12 -23.88
C SER A 466 -25.65 14.46 -24.99
N GLY A 467 -25.52 13.63 -26.03
CA GLY A 467 -24.60 13.81 -27.17
C GLY A 467 -24.91 15.01 -28.10
N LYS A 468 -25.94 15.78 -27.83
CA LYS A 468 -26.09 17.17 -28.28
C LYS A 468 -25.72 18.07 -27.12
N LYS A 469 -24.87 19.06 -27.37
CA LYS A 469 -24.47 20.16 -26.46
C LYS A 469 -25.64 21.01 -25.93
N SER A 470 -26.76 20.40 -25.59
CA SER A 470 -27.78 21.03 -24.78
C SER A 470 -27.41 20.78 -23.34
N SER A 471 -27.12 21.86 -22.63
CA SER A 471 -26.92 21.94 -21.19
C SER A 471 -27.51 20.74 -20.44
N SER A 472 -26.65 19.80 -20.01
CA SER A 472 -27.12 18.70 -19.16
C SER A 472 -27.66 19.32 -17.87
N PHE A 473 -28.93 19.16 -17.64
CA PHE A 473 -29.61 19.64 -16.43
C PHE A 473 -29.18 18.94 -15.16
N TYR A 474 -28.34 17.91 -15.28
CA TYR A 474 -27.85 17.10 -14.16
C TYR A 474 -26.38 17.30 -13.92
N SER A 475 -26.03 17.92 -12.82
CA SER A 475 -24.68 17.89 -12.28
C SER A 475 -24.58 16.78 -11.27
N ILE A 476 -23.50 16.00 -11.34
CA ILE A 476 -23.18 14.98 -10.34
C ILE A 476 -23.02 15.68 -9.00
N SER A 477 -23.80 15.25 -8.00
CA SER A 477 -23.73 15.84 -6.67
C SER A 477 -22.40 15.52 -6.00
N LEU A 478 -22.00 16.35 -5.06
CA LEU A 478 -20.77 16.20 -4.26
C LEU A 478 -20.64 14.81 -3.62
N TRP A 479 -21.76 14.18 -3.29
CA TRP A 479 -21.79 12.85 -2.65
C TRP A 479 -22.22 11.72 -3.60
N GLY A 480 -22.10 11.91 -4.92
CA GLY A 480 -22.49 10.92 -5.91
C GLY A 480 -23.97 10.92 -6.28
N LYS A 481 -24.76 11.88 -5.79
CA LYS A 481 -26.14 12.14 -6.27
C LYS A 481 -26.13 13.14 -7.43
N GLU A 482 -27.08 13.00 -8.34
CA GLU A 482 -27.32 14.02 -9.36
C GLU A 482 -27.90 15.26 -8.71
N ALA A 483 -27.33 16.43 -9.00
CA ALA A 483 -27.86 17.72 -8.56
C ALA A 483 -28.14 18.61 -9.78
N GLU A 484 -29.25 19.33 -9.73
CA GLU A 484 -29.57 20.33 -10.76
C GLU A 484 -28.53 21.44 -10.81
N LYS A 485 -27.95 21.68 -11.98
CA LYS A 485 -27.07 22.82 -12.22
C LYS A 485 -27.91 24.09 -12.25
N LYS A 486 -27.83 24.95 -11.24
CA LYS A 486 -28.18 26.34 -11.41
C LYS A 486 -27.14 26.99 -12.34
N LEU A 487 -27.59 27.27 -13.57
CA LEU A 487 -26.83 28.06 -14.55
C LEU A 487 -26.61 29.48 -14.01
N ASN A 488 -25.36 29.75 -13.58
CA ASN A 488 -24.88 31.13 -13.52
C ASN A 488 -24.63 31.59 -14.97
N ARG A 489 -25.51 32.48 -15.46
CA ARG A 489 -25.56 33.00 -16.83
C ARG A 489 -24.43 33.98 -17.20
N ASN A 490 -23.28 33.97 -16.56
CA ASN A 490 -22.20 34.92 -16.84
C ASN A 490 -20.87 34.25 -17.01
N PHE A 491 -20.74 33.33 -17.97
CA PHE A 491 -19.44 33.02 -18.56
C PHE A 491 -19.53 33.35 -20.06
N LEU A 492 -18.96 34.48 -20.43
CA LEU A 492 -18.65 34.84 -21.79
C LEU A 492 -17.78 33.76 -22.42
N LEU A 493 -18.32 33.07 -23.40
CA LEU A 493 -17.57 32.22 -24.33
C LEU A 493 -16.56 33.12 -25.08
N VAL A 494 -15.29 32.99 -24.72
CA VAL A 494 -14.22 33.49 -25.56
C VAL A 494 -14.16 32.55 -26.78
N PRO A 495 -14.35 33.02 -27.98
CA PRO A 495 -14.25 32.21 -29.19
C PRO A 495 -12.77 31.76 -29.34
N LEU A 496 -12.55 30.46 -29.43
CA LEU A 496 -11.28 29.88 -29.87
C LEU A 496 -11.04 30.37 -31.32
N LEU A 497 -10.29 31.43 -31.46
CA LEU A 497 -9.69 31.84 -32.72
C LEU A 497 -8.73 30.73 -33.17
N THR A 498 -9.05 30.14 -34.29
CA THR A 498 -8.15 29.35 -35.12
C THR A 498 -6.90 30.18 -35.43
N MET A 499 -5.82 29.93 -34.75
CA MET A 499 -4.51 30.43 -35.14
C MET A 499 -3.83 29.43 -36.05
N ASN A 500 -3.70 29.85 -37.30
CA ASN A 500 -2.83 29.28 -38.33
C ASN A 500 -1.37 29.18 -37.84
N ASN A 501 -0.79 28.06 -38.22
CA ASN A 501 0.62 27.77 -38.44
C ASN A 501 1.63 28.93 -38.22
N THR A 502 2.38 28.82 -37.14
CA THR A 502 3.76 29.26 -37.16
C THR A 502 4.65 28.24 -36.46
N LYS A 503 5.63 27.78 -37.23
CA LYS A 503 6.67 26.83 -36.87
C LYS A 503 7.41 27.30 -35.59
N ARG A 504 7.35 26.52 -34.51
CA ARG A 504 8.40 26.49 -33.49
C ARG A 504 8.97 25.09 -33.43
N ALA A 505 10.18 24.99 -33.94
CA ALA A 505 11.02 23.81 -33.88
C ALA A 505 11.31 23.47 -32.40
N SER A 506 10.77 22.35 -31.92
CA SER A 506 11.27 21.71 -30.72
C SER A 506 12.43 20.79 -31.08
N PHE A 507 13.54 20.98 -30.42
CA PHE A 507 14.86 20.36 -30.71
C PHE A 507 14.96 18.88 -30.29
N PHE A 508 13.89 18.22 -29.92
CA PHE A 508 13.87 16.80 -29.56
C PHE A 508 12.69 16.11 -30.23
N CYS A 509 12.92 15.53 -31.38
CA CYS A 509 12.36 14.34 -31.98
C CYS A 509 12.45 14.36 -33.50
N LYS A 510 13.57 13.99 -34.05
CA LYS A 510 13.65 13.49 -35.42
C LYS A 510 14.54 12.24 -35.44
N LYS A 511 13.94 11.10 -35.02
CA LYS A 511 14.26 9.79 -35.62
C LYS A 511 12.95 9.13 -35.94
N THR A 512 12.42 9.46 -37.10
CA THR A 512 11.39 8.67 -37.75
C THR A 512 12.00 7.35 -38.18
N TYR A 513 11.72 6.29 -37.42
CA TYR A 513 11.88 4.93 -37.96
C TYR A 513 10.80 4.74 -38.99
N LYS A 514 11.20 4.52 -40.27
CA LYS A 514 10.35 3.96 -41.32
C LYS A 514 9.95 2.56 -40.85
N ILE A 515 8.78 2.42 -40.28
CA ILE A 515 8.15 1.13 -40.06
C ILE A 515 7.69 0.64 -41.44
N SER A 516 8.23 -0.49 -41.83
CA SER A 516 7.83 -1.17 -43.07
C SER A 516 6.32 -1.41 -43.10
N ASN A 517 5.69 -1.19 -44.24
CA ASN A 517 4.24 -1.30 -44.48
C ASN A 517 3.62 -2.68 -44.19
N ASN A 518 4.39 -3.68 -43.75
CA ASN A 518 3.90 -5.01 -43.44
C ASN A 518 3.39 -5.22 -41.99
N VAL A 519 3.46 -4.23 -41.13
CA VAL A 519 2.91 -4.31 -39.74
C VAL A 519 1.51 -3.71 -39.67
N ARG A 520 0.97 -3.16 -40.76
CA ARG A 520 -0.35 -2.51 -40.79
C ARG A 520 -1.56 -3.46 -40.84
N ASN A 521 -1.35 -4.76 -40.93
CA ASN A 521 -2.43 -5.77 -41.03
C ASN A 521 -2.60 -6.65 -39.78
N GLN A 522 -1.94 -6.36 -38.70
CA GLN A 522 -2.46 -6.87 -37.43
C GLN A 522 -3.55 -5.89 -36.96
N THR A 523 -4.77 -6.34 -37.09
CA THR A 523 -5.98 -5.72 -36.59
C THR A 523 -5.72 -5.29 -35.14
N PHE A 524 -5.33 -4.03 -34.93
CA PHE A 524 -5.82 -3.32 -33.77
C PHE A 524 -7.30 -3.64 -33.75
N ILE A 525 -7.80 -4.19 -32.66
CA ILE A 525 -9.23 -4.33 -32.40
C ILE A 525 -9.82 -2.99 -32.84
N THR A 526 -10.46 -3.03 -34.02
CA THR A 526 -11.24 -1.90 -34.47
C THR A 526 -12.17 -1.63 -33.30
N VAL A 527 -11.99 -0.49 -32.67
CA VAL A 527 -13.07 0.08 -31.84
C VAL A 527 -14.23 0.16 -32.83
N GLU A 528 -15.07 -0.87 -32.82
CA GLU A 528 -16.32 -0.81 -33.56
C GLU A 528 -16.96 0.47 -33.12
N ASN A 529 -17.16 1.33 -34.10
CA ASN A 529 -17.89 2.58 -33.90
C ASN A 529 -19.25 2.22 -33.29
N PHE A 530 -19.38 2.32 -31.99
CA PHE A 530 -20.62 2.21 -31.23
C PHE A 530 -21.63 3.31 -31.60
N GLY A 531 -21.58 3.82 -32.84
CA GLY A 531 -22.32 4.97 -33.29
C GLY A 531 -23.52 4.70 -34.21
N LEU A 532 -23.78 3.47 -34.64
CA LEU A 532 -24.74 3.30 -35.75
C LEU A 532 -25.93 2.35 -35.52
N ASN A 533 -26.10 1.72 -34.36
CA ASN A 533 -27.33 1.00 -34.06
C ASN A 533 -27.93 1.46 -32.72
N PRO A 534 -28.94 2.35 -32.71
CA PRO A 534 -29.47 2.93 -31.47
C PRO A 534 -30.38 1.99 -30.65
N ARG A 535 -30.39 0.69 -30.90
CA ARG A 535 -31.38 -0.23 -30.28
C ARG A 535 -30.85 -1.44 -29.51
N THR A 536 -29.57 -1.68 -29.43
CA THR A 536 -29.06 -2.76 -28.58
C THR A 536 -28.33 -2.17 -27.36
N PHE A 537 -29.07 -2.03 -26.27
CA PHE A 537 -28.45 -1.72 -24.97
C PHE A 537 -27.66 -2.94 -24.51
N TYR A 538 -26.34 -2.84 -24.49
CA TYR A 538 -25.52 -3.84 -23.85
C TYR A 538 -25.58 -3.65 -22.34
N TYR A 539 -26.10 -4.65 -21.65
CA TYR A 539 -26.11 -4.69 -20.19
C TYR A 539 -24.89 -5.45 -19.69
N PRO A 540 -24.36 -5.11 -18.48
CA PRO A 540 -23.27 -5.86 -17.89
C PRO A 540 -23.70 -7.31 -17.63
N HIS A 541 -22.79 -8.25 -17.82
CA HIS A 541 -22.99 -9.67 -17.56
C HIS A 541 -22.18 -10.12 -16.37
N GLU A 542 -22.62 -11.18 -15.69
CA GLU A 542 -21.84 -11.84 -14.65
C GLU A 542 -20.52 -12.34 -15.24
N SER A 543 -19.46 -12.31 -14.43
CA SER A 543 -18.15 -12.78 -14.84
C SER A 543 -18.14 -14.33 -14.94
N ASP A 544 -17.13 -14.88 -15.64
CA ASP A 544 -16.96 -16.32 -15.82
C ASP A 544 -16.75 -17.06 -14.49
N ASN A 545 -17.02 -18.37 -14.49
CA ASN A 545 -16.89 -19.23 -13.32
C ASN A 545 -15.51 -19.23 -12.67
N THR A 546 -14.45 -19.04 -13.45
CA THR A 546 -13.07 -18.93 -12.95
C THR A 546 -12.84 -17.70 -12.09
N ILE A 547 -13.58 -16.61 -12.32
CA ILE A 547 -13.61 -15.40 -11.50
C ILE A 547 -14.53 -15.59 -10.30
N LEU A 548 -15.69 -16.24 -10.47
CA LEU A 548 -16.70 -16.41 -9.42
C LEU A 548 -16.28 -17.43 -8.37
N PHE A 549 -15.61 -18.51 -8.75
CA PHE A 549 -15.21 -19.58 -7.81
C PHE A 549 -14.34 -19.06 -6.65
N PRO A 550 -13.24 -18.32 -6.86
CA PRO A 550 -12.46 -17.76 -5.77
C PRO A 550 -13.28 -16.83 -4.86
N MET A 551 -14.19 -16.05 -5.44
CA MET A 551 -15.03 -15.14 -4.67
C MET A 551 -16.01 -15.92 -3.77
N LEU A 552 -16.61 -17.00 -4.24
CA LEU A 552 -17.50 -17.84 -3.45
C LEU A 552 -16.78 -18.53 -2.29
N VAL A 553 -15.56 -19.02 -2.52
CA VAL A 553 -14.76 -19.62 -1.45
C VAL A 553 -14.36 -18.58 -0.40
N LEU A 554 -13.90 -17.40 -0.82
CA LEU A 554 -13.60 -16.30 0.10
C LEU A 554 -14.83 -15.82 0.86
N LEU A 555 -16.03 -15.91 0.27
CA LEU A 555 -17.28 -15.61 0.95
C LEU A 555 -17.51 -16.59 2.10
N LEU A 556 -17.26 -17.89 1.91
CA LEU A 556 -17.35 -18.88 2.99
C LEU A 556 -16.36 -18.56 4.12
N PHE A 557 -15.12 -18.19 3.80
CA PHE A 557 -14.17 -17.76 4.82
C PHE A 557 -14.65 -16.53 5.58
N THR A 558 -15.22 -15.52 4.91
CA THR A 558 -15.75 -14.33 5.60
C THR A 558 -16.94 -14.61 6.51
N LEU A 559 -17.67 -15.71 6.30
CA LEU A 559 -18.74 -16.13 7.18
C LEU A 559 -18.22 -16.89 8.42
N PHE A 560 -17.29 -17.83 8.23
CA PHE A 560 -16.96 -18.83 9.25
C PHE A 560 -15.65 -18.57 10.00
N ILE A 561 -14.67 -17.84 9.42
CA ILE A 561 -13.35 -17.68 10.05
C ILE A 561 -13.39 -16.94 11.39
N GLY A 562 -14.43 -16.13 11.62
CA GLY A 562 -14.66 -15.48 12.90
C GLY A 562 -14.90 -16.46 14.06
N ALA A 563 -15.36 -17.68 13.76
CA ALA A 563 -15.62 -18.69 14.78
C ALA A 563 -14.34 -19.20 15.48
N ILE A 564 -13.16 -19.04 14.86
CA ILE A 564 -11.88 -19.52 15.40
C ILE A 564 -11.46 -18.74 16.68
N GLY A 565 -11.89 -17.48 16.81
CA GLY A 565 -11.50 -16.61 17.92
C GLY A 565 -12.65 -16.23 18.86
N ILE A 566 -13.71 -17.00 18.95
CA ILE A 566 -14.84 -16.72 19.85
C ILE A 566 -14.38 -16.96 21.30
N PRO A 567 -14.43 -15.95 22.20
CA PRO A 567 -13.84 -16.02 23.54
C PRO A 567 -14.79 -16.66 24.56
N PHE A 568 -15.44 -17.78 24.22
CA PHE A 568 -16.38 -18.42 25.13
C PHE A 568 -15.87 -19.76 25.64
N ASN A 569 -15.94 -19.95 26.96
CA ASN A 569 -15.79 -21.19 27.64
C ASN A 569 -17.16 -21.63 28.18
N GLN A 570 -17.69 -22.74 27.68
CA GLN A 570 -18.88 -23.32 28.23
C GLN A 570 -18.59 -24.79 28.64
N GLU A 571 -18.74 -25.09 29.92
CA GLU A 571 -18.66 -26.45 30.47
C GLU A 571 -17.41 -27.27 30.09
N GLY A 572 -16.21 -26.64 30.10
CA GLY A 572 -14.95 -27.34 29.84
C GLY A 572 -14.56 -27.49 28.35
N ILE A 573 -15.33 -26.92 27.42
CA ILE A 573 -14.97 -26.86 26.01
C ILE A 573 -14.48 -25.44 25.67
N ASP A 574 -13.19 -25.29 25.50
CA ASP A 574 -12.58 -24.07 25.06
C ASP A 574 -12.77 -23.91 23.55
N PHE A 575 -13.63 -23.01 23.12
CA PHE A 575 -13.85 -22.68 21.70
C PHE A 575 -12.76 -21.77 21.13
N ASP A 576 -11.94 -21.15 21.98
CA ASP A 576 -10.91 -20.22 21.56
C ASP A 576 -9.63 -20.95 21.10
N ILE A 577 -9.66 -21.44 19.86
CA ILE A 577 -8.53 -22.09 19.20
C ILE A 577 -7.38 -21.08 19.01
N LEU A 578 -7.71 -19.79 18.80
CA LEU A 578 -6.72 -18.76 18.51
C LEU A 578 -5.85 -18.46 19.74
N SER A 579 -6.44 -18.39 20.94
CA SER A 579 -5.67 -18.19 22.17
C SER A 579 -4.75 -19.37 22.46
N LYS A 580 -5.24 -20.60 22.25
CA LYS A 580 -4.40 -21.81 22.36
C LYS A 580 -3.22 -21.78 21.42
N LEU A 581 -3.43 -21.34 20.18
CA LEU A 581 -2.36 -21.24 19.21
C LEU A 581 -1.32 -20.17 19.62
N PHE A 582 -1.77 -19.03 20.17
CA PHE A 582 -0.89 -17.93 20.55
C PHE A 582 -0.26 -18.05 21.94
N THR A 583 -0.63 -19.06 22.75
CA THR A 583 -0.09 -19.22 24.12
C THR A 583 1.42 -19.11 24.21
N PRO A 584 2.26 -19.72 23.33
CA PRO A 584 3.70 -19.56 23.41
C PRO A 584 4.18 -18.11 23.28
N SER A 585 3.56 -17.35 22.34
CA SER A 585 3.90 -15.94 22.11
C SER A 585 3.36 -15.02 23.20
N ILE A 586 2.18 -15.30 23.73
CA ILE A 586 1.56 -14.53 24.82
C ILE A 586 2.34 -14.74 26.14
N ASN A 587 2.85 -15.93 26.40
CA ASN A 587 3.66 -16.21 27.58
C ASN A 587 4.97 -15.41 27.57
N LEU A 588 5.56 -15.17 26.39
CA LEU A 588 6.72 -14.30 26.23
C LEU A 588 6.40 -12.83 26.55
N LEU A 589 5.13 -12.43 26.46
CA LEU A 589 4.67 -11.06 26.74
C LEU A 589 4.32 -10.84 28.22
N HIS A 590 4.50 -11.83 29.11
CA HIS A 590 4.19 -11.77 30.54
C HIS A 590 2.78 -11.26 30.90
N LYS A 591 1.82 -11.38 30.01
CA LYS A 591 0.43 -11.03 30.27
C LYS A 591 -0.38 -12.27 30.59
N ASN A 592 -0.61 -12.53 31.85
CA ASN A 592 -1.64 -13.48 32.33
C ASN A 592 -3.03 -12.89 32.11
N SER A 593 -3.52 -12.85 30.90
CA SER A 593 -4.88 -12.39 30.61
C SER A 593 -5.76 -13.56 30.20
N GLN A 594 -6.08 -14.43 31.13
CA GLN A 594 -7.24 -15.32 31.06
C GLN A 594 -8.43 -14.65 31.74
N SER A 595 -8.93 -13.57 31.16
CA SER A 595 -10.24 -13.04 31.54
C SER A 595 -11.27 -13.72 30.64
N PHE A 596 -11.92 -14.75 31.18
CA PHE A 596 -13.10 -15.33 30.56
C PHE A 596 -14.20 -14.27 30.61
N VAL A 597 -14.75 -13.94 29.45
CA VAL A 597 -15.82 -12.95 29.35
C VAL A 597 -17.16 -13.67 29.47
N ASP A 598 -17.99 -13.27 30.43
CA ASP A 598 -19.36 -13.77 30.55
C ASP A 598 -20.20 -13.33 29.36
N TRP A 599 -21.12 -14.20 28.90
CA TRP A 599 -22.04 -13.92 27.81
C TRP A 599 -22.80 -12.58 27.97
N TYR A 600 -23.20 -12.26 29.17
CA TYR A 600 -23.92 -11.03 29.47
C TYR A 600 -23.03 -9.79 29.28
N GLU A 601 -21.81 -9.84 29.75
CA GLU A 601 -20.85 -8.74 29.60
C GLU A 601 -20.48 -8.54 28.14
N PHE A 602 -20.23 -9.62 27.41
CA PHE A 602 -19.99 -9.59 25.98
C PHE A 602 -21.15 -8.94 25.21
N LEU A 603 -22.39 -9.39 25.42
CA LEU A 603 -23.56 -8.83 24.77
C LEU A 603 -23.73 -7.34 25.08
N ARG A 604 -23.52 -6.93 26.32
CA ARG A 604 -23.59 -5.52 26.72
C ARG A 604 -22.59 -4.66 25.97
N ASN A 605 -21.35 -5.11 25.85
CA ASN A 605 -20.29 -4.39 25.16
C ASN A 605 -20.53 -4.40 23.64
N ALA A 606 -20.91 -5.52 23.06
CA ALA A 606 -21.22 -5.67 21.64
C ALA A 606 -22.42 -4.84 21.20
N THR A 607 -23.44 -4.62 22.03
CA THR A 607 -24.61 -3.80 21.65
C THR A 607 -24.22 -2.37 21.31
N PHE A 608 -23.23 -1.82 21.97
CA PHE A 608 -22.75 -0.44 21.71
C PHE A 608 -22.05 -0.35 20.35
N SER A 609 -21.12 -1.24 20.05
CA SER A 609 -20.36 -1.26 18.78
C SER A 609 -21.31 -1.53 17.59
N VAL A 610 -22.24 -2.46 17.74
CA VAL A 610 -23.25 -2.81 16.73
C VAL A 610 -24.21 -1.65 16.48
N SER A 611 -24.66 -0.96 17.52
CA SER A 611 -25.57 0.20 17.38
C SER A 611 -24.94 1.32 16.57
N ILE A 612 -23.64 1.61 16.77
CA ILE A 612 -22.89 2.60 15.99
C ILE A 612 -22.79 2.18 14.52
N ALA A 613 -22.53 0.89 14.25
CA ALA A 613 -22.47 0.37 12.90
C ALA A 613 -23.82 0.49 12.17
N PHE A 614 -24.93 0.11 12.81
CA PHE A 614 -26.28 0.29 12.25
C PHE A 614 -26.63 1.73 12.02
N PHE A 615 -26.26 2.63 12.92
CA PHE A 615 -26.47 4.06 12.74
C PHE A 615 -25.74 4.61 11.52
N GLY A 616 -24.47 4.19 11.31
CA GLY A 616 -23.71 4.53 10.12
C GLY A 616 -24.37 4.02 8.82
N ILE A 617 -24.86 2.78 8.81
CA ILE A 617 -25.58 2.19 7.67
C ILE A 617 -26.89 2.96 7.41
N PHE A 618 -27.64 3.27 8.47
CA PHE A 618 -28.91 4.02 8.36
C PHE A 618 -28.70 5.39 7.70
N ILE A 619 -27.68 6.14 8.11
CA ILE A 619 -27.34 7.42 7.49
C ILE A 619 -27.00 7.24 6.00
N ALA A 620 -26.17 6.22 5.67
CA ALA A 620 -25.83 5.93 4.28
C ALA A 620 -27.07 5.58 3.44
N TYR A 621 -27.96 4.77 3.98
CA TYR A 621 -29.21 4.40 3.35
C TYR A 621 -30.11 5.60 3.10
N CYS A 622 -30.30 6.47 4.07
CA CYS A 622 -31.10 7.69 3.93
C CYS A 622 -30.54 8.65 2.86
N LEU A 623 -29.21 8.73 2.74
CA LEU A 623 -28.58 9.67 1.82
C LEU A 623 -28.45 9.14 0.38
N TYR A 624 -28.23 7.84 0.19
CA TYR A 624 -27.86 7.28 -1.10
C TYR A 624 -28.89 6.37 -1.75
N LYS A 625 -29.85 5.81 -0.99
CA LYS A 625 -30.88 4.98 -1.63
C LYS A 625 -31.84 5.86 -2.45
N PRO A 626 -32.06 5.55 -3.73
CA PRO A 626 -33.04 6.25 -4.54
C PRO A 626 -34.45 5.91 -4.04
N PHE A 627 -35.11 6.87 -3.36
CA PHE A 627 -36.51 6.73 -2.99
C PHE A 627 -37.37 6.98 -4.19
N TYR A 628 -38.01 5.96 -4.72
CA TYR A 628 -39.02 6.04 -5.78
C TYR A 628 -40.37 6.54 -5.28
N SER A 629 -40.52 6.86 -3.99
CA SER A 629 -41.80 7.36 -3.49
C SER A 629 -41.95 8.83 -3.81
N SER A 630 -43.08 9.19 -4.43
CA SER A 630 -43.55 10.54 -4.71
C SER A 630 -43.62 11.44 -3.46
N LEU A 631 -43.51 10.90 -2.26
CA LEU A 631 -43.51 11.60 -0.97
C LEU A 631 -42.19 12.29 -0.62
N LEU A 632 -41.09 11.88 -1.22
CA LEU A 632 -39.80 12.55 -1.07
C LEU A 632 -39.40 13.28 -2.34
N ASN A 633 -40.35 13.98 -2.93
CA ASN A 633 -40.01 15.03 -3.87
C ASN A 633 -39.11 16.01 -3.12
N LEU A 634 -37.85 16.06 -3.51
CA LEU A 634 -36.85 17.04 -3.05
C LEU A 634 -37.36 18.48 -3.14
N THR A 635 -38.41 18.71 -3.87
CA THR A 635 -39.20 19.96 -3.90
C THR A 635 -39.85 20.30 -2.55
N LEU A 636 -40.26 19.31 -1.73
CA LEU A 636 -40.74 19.57 -0.37
C LEU A 636 -39.62 19.99 0.59
N LEU A 637 -38.49 19.32 0.54
CA LEU A 637 -37.30 19.78 1.25
C LEU A 637 -36.79 21.13 0.73
N ASN A 638 -36.92 21.37 -0.58
CA ASN A 638 -36.62 22.66 -1.20
C ASN A 638 -37.65 23.76 -0.87
N SER A 639 -38.90 23.44 -0.61
CA SER A 639 -39.90 24.42 -0.20
C SER A 639 -39.75 24.84 1.27
N PHE A 640 -39.31 23.95 2.15
CA PHE A 640 -38.84 24.29 3.50
C PHE A 640 -37.53 25.08 3.50
N GLN A 641 -36.89 25.21 2.33
CA GLN A 641 -35.55 25.79 2.15
C GLN A 641 -35.53 27.32 2.05
N LYS A 642 -36.63 28.00 2.11
CA LYS A 642 -36.64 29.50 2.06
C LYS A 642 -36.14 30.15 3.35
N TRP A 643 -35.78 29.37 4.36
CA TRP A 643 -35.34 29.87 5.67
C TRP A 643 -33.88 29.58 5.96
N ASN A 644 -33.01 30.56 5.73
CA ASN A 644 -31.96 31.04 6.61
C ASN A 644 -30.48 30.55 6.51
N SER A 645 -29.66 31.47 6.97
CA SER A 645 -28.21 31.39 7.30
C SER A 645 -27.69 30.05 7.83
N LYS A 646 -28.49 29.23 8.50
CA LYS A 646 -28.15 27.87 8.92
C LYS A 646 -27.86 26.94 7.75
N ARG A 647 -28.55 27.06 6.62
CA ARG A 647 -28.29 26.26 5.42
C ARG A 647 -26.96 26.55 4.79
N ILE A 648 -26.56 27.83 4.73
CA ILE A 648 -25.27 28.25 4.18
C ILE A 648 -24.12 27.65 5.02
N ARG A 649 -24.31 27.55 6.34
CA ARG A 649 -23.33 26.90 7.22
C ARG A 649 -23.23 25.39 6.97
N TRP A 650 -24.37 24.70 6.80
CA TRP A 650 -24.40 23.27 6.47
C TRP A 650 -23.79 22.97 5.11
N GLU A 651 -24.10 23.76 4.08
CA GLU A 651 -23.50 23.62 2.75
C GLU A 651 -21.98 23.86 2.79
N LYS A 652 -21.52 24.85 3.57
CA LYS A 652 -20.08 25.08 3.78
C LYS A 652 -19.41 23.91 4.48
N LEU A 653 -20.03 23.33 5.50
CA LEU A 653 -19.49 22.17 6.22
C LEU A 653 -19.45 20.93 5.32
N ILE A 654 -20.52 20.65 4.59
CA ILE A 654 -20.56 19.55 3.63
C ILE A 654 -19.50 19.73 2.55
N ASN A 655 -19.36 20.94 2.00
CA ASN A 655 -18.33 21.24 1.01
C ASN A 655 -16.92 21.11 1.58
N PHE A 656 -16.72 21.49 2.82
CA PHE A 656 -15.43 21.32 3.51
C PHE A 656 -15.06 19.84 3.64
N VAL A 657 -15.96 19.01 4.16
CA VAL A 657 -15.75 17.56 4.31
C VAL A 657 -15.53 16.89 2.96
N TYR A 658 -16.31 17.29 1.95
CA TYR A 658 -16.14 16.79 0.60
C TYR A 658 -14.76 17.16 0.01
N ASN A 659 -14.39 18.43 0.09
CA ASN A 659 -13.11 18.91 -0.44
C ASN A 659 -11.92 18.26 0.30
N TRP A 660 -12.05 18.09 1.64
CA TRP A 660 -11.07 17.36 2.43
C TRP A 660 -10.87 15.93 1.90
N SER A 661 -11.95 15.17 1.80
CA SER A 661 -11.88 13.77 1.33
C SER A 661 -11.46 13.66 -0.14
N TYR A 662 -12.01 14.49 -1.05
CA TYR A 662 -11.71 14.45 -2.47
C TYR A 662 -10.27 14.83 -2.79
N ASN A 663 -9.74 15.87 -2.14
CA ASN A 663 -8.37 16.33 -2.29
C ASN A 663 -7.38 15.57 -1.38
N ARG A 664 -7.77 14.42 -0.84
CA ARG A 664 -6.90 13.55 -0.02
C ARG A 664 -6.28 14.26 1.19
N GLY A 665 -7.08 15.10 1.87
CA GLY A 665 -6.62 15.88 3.02
C GLY A 665 -5.55 16.91 2.70
N TYR A 666 -5.39 17.28 1.41
CA TYR A 666 -4.33 18.14 0.90
C TYR A 666 -2.90 17.67 1.18
N ILE A 667 -2.74 16.42 1.64
CA ILE A 667 -1.45 15.84 2.02
C ILE A 667 -0.55 15.69 0.78
N ASP A 668 -1.09 15.23 -0.35
CA ASP A 668 -0.34 15.15 -1.61
C ASP A 668 0.17 16.52 -2.06
N ALA A 669 -0.63 17.59 -1.88
CA ALA A 669 -0.22 18.95 -2.20
C ALA A 669 0.91 19.41 -1.26
N PHE A 670 0.80 19.13 0.03
CA PHE A 670 1.84 19.44 1.02
C PHE A 670 3.17 18.73 0.69
N PHE A 671 3.14 17.43 0.38
CA PHE A 671 4.34 16.69 -0.02
C PHE A 671 4.97 17.27 -1.28
N LYS A 672 4.17 17.66 -2.27
CA LYS A 672 4.64 18.26 -3.52
C LYS A 672 5.31 19.60 -3.29
N THR A 673 4.68 20.50 -2.53
CA THR A 673 5.16 21.88 -2.37
C THR A 673 6.26 21.99 -1.32
N SER A 674 6.14 21.32 -0.17
CA SER A 674 7.12 21.45 0.90
C SER A 674 8.31 20.52 0.73
N LEU A 675 8.09 19.23 0.45
CA LEU A 675 9.16 18.23 0.45
C LEU A 675 9.84 18.13 -0.92
N ILE A 676 9.08 17.89 -1.99
CA ILE A 676 9.66 17.69 -3.33
C ILE A 676 10.30 18.97 -3.87
N GLU A 677 9.64 20.13 -3.72
CA GLU A 677 10.23 21.39 -4.16
C GLU A 677 11.44 21.80 -3.33
N SER A 678 11.46 21.53 -2.03
CA SER A 678 12.61 21.79 -1.17
C SER A 678 13.82 20.96 -1.58
N ILE A 679 13.63 19.66 -1.83
CA ILE A 679 14.69 18.78 -2.35
C ILE A 679 15.18 19.26 -3.72
N ARG A 680 14.27 19.66 -4.61
CA ARG A 680 14.65 20.21 -5.92
C ARG A 680 15.42 21.53 -5.82
N ARG A 681 15.04 22.39 -4.88
CA ARG A 681 15.79 23.65 -4.62
C ARG A 681 17.18 23.32 -4.09
N LEU A 682 17.30 22.40 -3.15
CA LEU A 682 18.59 21.96 -2.61
C LEU A 682 19.45 21.34 -3.71
N ALA A 683 18.91 20.47 -4.56
CA ALA A 683 19.62 19.92 -5.71
C ALA A 683 20.09 20.98 -6.71
N LYS A 684 19.30 22.04 -6.93
CA LYS A 684 19.73 23.18 -7.76
C LYS A 684 20.85 23.97 -7.11
N GLN A 685 20.80 24.15 -5.79
CA GLN A 685 21.86 24.87 -5.04
C GLN A 685 23.16 24.06 -5.04
N THR A 686 23.11 22.74 -4.81
CA THR A 686 24.30 21.88 -4.86
C THR A 686 24.91 21.85 -6.26
N ASN A 687 24.08 21.73 -7.32
CA ASN A 687 24.57 21.79 -8.70
C ASN A 687 25.16 23.18 -9.05
N PHE A 688 24.59 24.26 -8.51
CA PHE A 688 25.16 25.60 -8.67
C PHE A 688 26.51 25.71 -7.97
N PHE A 689 26.61 25.18 -6.73
CA PHE A 689 27.85 25.18 -5.96
C PHE A 689 28.94 24.37 -6.68
N ASP A 690 28.59 23.16 -7.13
CA ASP A 690 29.51 22.30 -7.86
C ASP A 690 30.03 22.96 -9.13
N LYS A 691 29.17 23.38 -10.04
CA LYS A 691 29.55 23.96 -11.34
C LYS A 691 30.20 25.32 -11.27
N ARG A 692 29.78 26.19 -10.34
CA ARG A 692 30.29 27.57 -10.30
C ARG A 692 31.42 27.77 -9.30
N ILE A 693 31.43 27.03 -8.21
CA ILE A 693 32.47 27.20 -7.19
C ILE A 693 33.56 26.16 -7.41
N ILE A 694 33.24 24.85 -7.36
CA ILE A 694 34.27 23.81 -7.46
C ILE A 694 34.85 23.78 -8.86
N ASP A 695 34.05 23.59 -9.88
CA ASP A 695 34.52 23.60 -11.28
C ASP A 695 35.01 24.99 -11.71
N GLY A 696 34.42 26.04 -11.19
CA GLY A 696 34.83 27.42 -11.45
C GLY A 696 36.24 27.73 -10.93
N ILE A 697 36.60 27.25 -9.75
CA ILE A 697 37.94 27.40 -9.17
C ILE A 697 38.94 26.58 -9.98
N THR A 698 38.67 25.31 -10.23
CA THR A 698 39.59 24.44 -10.99
C THR A 698 39.82 24.93 -12.41
N ASN A 699 38.76 25.32 -13.11
CA ASN A 699 38.87 25.93 -14.44
C ASN A 699 39.53 27.31 -14.42
N GLY A 700 39.26 28.13 -13.38
CA GLY A 700 39.89 29.40 -13.15
C GLY A 700 41.41 29.28 -12.97
N VAL A 701 41.87 28.32 -12.18
CA VAL A 701 43.29 28.03 -12.03
C VAL A 701 43.92 27.58 -13.36
N GLY A 702 43.21 26.75 -14.14
CA GLY A 702 43.64 26.35 -15.47
C GLY A 702 43.77 27.54 -16.43
N ILE A 703 42.78 28.43 -16.48
CA ILE A 703 42.80 29.65 -17.32
C ILE A 703 43.89 30.59 -16.87
N THR A 704 44.04 30.82 -15.57
CA THR A 704 45.11 31.71 -15.05
C THR A 704 46.48 31.13 -15.33
N SER A 705 46.68 29.83 -15.24
CA SER A 705 47.95 29.19 -15.60
C SER A 705 48.28 29.34 -17.09
N CYS A 706 47.29 29.16 -17.96
CA CYS A 706 47.43 29.40 -19.39
C CYS A 706 47.76 30.89 -19.69
N PHE A 707 47.05 31.79 -19.00
CA PHE A 707 47.30 33.25 -19.18
C PHE A 707 48.70 33.63 -18.72
N VAL A 708 49.15 33.13 -17.56
CA VAL A 708 50.53 33.34 -17.08
C VAL A 708 51.52 32.74 -18.06
N GLY A 709 51.25 31.56 -18.62
CA GLY A 709 52.07 30.93 -19.65
C GLY A 709 52.18 31.81 -20.92
N GLU A 710 51.10 32.42 -21.36
CA GLU A 710 51.12 33.35 -22.50
C GLU A 710 51.88 34.64 -22.20
N VAL A 711 51.66 35.21 -21.01
CA VAL A 711 52.39 36.40 -20.59
C VAL A 711 53.91 36.14 -20.50
N THR A 712 54.29 34.99 -19.92
CA THR A 712 55.72 34.58 -19.84
C THR A 712 56.32 34.32 -21.24
N LYS A 713 55.52 33.85 -22.21
CA LYS A 713 55.95 33.73 -23.61
C LYS A 713 56.28 35.06 -24.26
N TYR A 714 55.53 36.12 -23.93
CA TYR A 714 55.83 37.49 -24.40
C TYR A 714 57.09 38.05 -23.75
N ILE A 715 57.38 37.72 -22.47
CA ILE A 715 58.64 38.15 -21.79
C ILE A 715 59.81 37.40 -22.37
N GLY A 716 59.66 36.14 -22.83
CA GLY A 716 60.69 35.37 -23.53
C GLY A 716 60.81 35.77 -25.01
N GLY A 717 61.06 37.02 -25.34
CA GLY A 717 61.30 37.39 -26.69
C GLY A 717 62.50 36.68 -27.32
N SER A 718 62.42 36.28 -28.58
CA SER A 718 63.39 35.46 -29.32
C SER A 718 64.79 36.13 -29.51
N ARG A 719 65.02 37.24 -28.87
CA ARG A 719 66.32 37.95 -28.92
C ARG A 719 67.20 37.52 -27.75
N ILE A 720 68.40 37.07 -28.06
CA ILE A 720 69.42 36.67 -27.06
C ILE A 720 69.64 37.75 -26.03
N SER A 721 69.58 39.04 -26.44
CA SER A 721 69.74 40.19 -25.55
C SER A 721 68.66 40.27 -24.44
N SER A 722 67.43 39.89 -24.71
CA SER A 722 66.38 39.92 -23.71
C SER A 722 66.52 38.80 -22.65
N TYR A 723 67.01 37.62 -23.03
CA TYR A 723 67.40 36.61 -22.09
C TYR A 723 68.56 36.99 -21.21
N LEU A 724 69.58 37.62 -21.78
CA LEU A 724 70.75 38.12 -21.05
C LEU A 724 70.37 39.25 -20.07
N PHE A 725 69.44 40.09 -20.44
CA PHE A 725 68.89 41.14 -19.57
C PHE A 725 68.08 40.55 -18.43
N LEU A 726 67.21 39.55 -18.72
CA LEU A 726 66.44 38.81 -17.72
C LEU A 726 67.36 38.08 -16.75
N TYR A 727 68.38 37.38 -17.22
CA TYR A 727 69.38 36.72 -16.41
C TYR A 727 70.08 37.70 -15.48
N LEU A 728 70.56 38.83 -16.01
CA LEU A 728 71.20 39.88 -15.24
C LEU A 728 70.26 40.49 -14.17
N SER A 729 68.98 40.71 -14.50
CA SER A 729 67.99 41.23 -13.56
C SER A 729 67.74 40.21 -12.43
N TYR A 730 67.63 38.90 -12.73
CA TYR A 730 67.51 37.84 -11.70
C TYR A 730 68.73 37.75 -10.77
N VAL A 731 69.93 37.90 -11.35
CA VAL A 731 71.17 37.90 -10.54
C VAL A 731 71.22 39.13 -9.63
N LEU A 732 70.81 40.29 -10.14
CA LEU A 732 70.67 41.53 -9.35
C LEU A 732 69.68 41.42 -8.21
N ILE A 733 68.46 40.87 -8.51
CA ILE A 733 67.44 40.66 -7.50
C ILE A 733 67.95 39.61 -6.43
N PHE A 734 68.58 38.55 -6.86
CA PHE A 734 69.16 37.57 -5.95
C PHE A 734 70.29 38.20 -5.07
N LEU A 735 71.13 39.03 -5.63
CA LEU A 735 72.16 39.76 -4.86
C LEU A 735 71.51 40.76 -3.89
N MET A 736 70.45 41.44 -4.29
CA MET A 736 69.69 42.33 -3.40
C MET A 736 69.05 41.56 -2.24
N ILE A 737 68.44 40.41 -2.52
CA ILE A 737 67.88 39.54 -1.49
C ILE A 737 68.95 39.01 -0.53
N LEU A 738 70.13 38.59 -1.06
CA LEU A 738 71.29 38.20 -0.25
C LEU A 738 71.81 39.34 0.59
N PHE A 739 71.88 40.57 0.00
CA PHE A 739 72.30 41.80 0.69
C PHE A 739 71.35 42.12 1.84
N PHE A 740 70.02 42.04 1.62
CA PHE A 740 69.01 42.22 2.67
C PHE A 740 69.16 41.18 3.78
N PHE A 741 69.32 39.91 3.44
CA PHE A 741 69.55 38.85 4.44
C PHE A 741 70.90 39.02 5.19
N TYR A 742 71.90 39.66 4.58
CA TYR A 742 73.17 39.91 5.26
C TYR A 742 73.06 41.10 6.20
N PHE A 743 72.23 42.10 5.85
CA PHE A 743 72.04 43.31 6.70
C PHE A 743 71.06 43.06 7.88
N GLU A 744 70.18 42.06 7.81
CA GLU A 744 69.38 41.68 8.95
C GLU A 744 70.17 40.83 10.01
N LYS A 745 71.38 40.45 9.70
CA LYS A 745 72.29 39.71 10.62
C LYS A 745 73.31 40.59 11.33
N PHE A 746 73.36 41.91 11.02
CA PHE A 746 74.09 42.90 11.76
C PHE A 746 73.12 43.85 12.47
#